data_ff7c9c6d4c3983ecd2af8ed7c8c3bf07
#
_entry.id   ff7c9c6d4c3983ecd2af8ed7c8c3bf07
#
_cell.length_a   1.000
_cell.length_b   1.000
_cell.length_c   1.000
_cell.angle_alpha   90.00
_cell.angle_beta   90.00
_cell.angle_gamma   90.00
#
_symmetry.space_group_name_H-M   'P 1'
#
loop_
_entity.id
_entity.type
_entity.pdbx_description
1 polymer ?
#
loop_
_entity_poly.entity_id
_entity_poly.type
_entity_poly.pdbx_seq_one_letter_code
_entity_poly.pdbx_strand_id
1 'polypeptide(L)'
;MPKTSFASLRLLALMSASVGVLAMAAPAMAEDEAVEAVVVTAPRYVPNGETTASKSQTPLVEVPQSVTVISRDQIDLLDWSTLGQVVRYTAGVTGENYGPDQRVDWLTVRGFNPVQYIDGLQAAVGSISNTGLDLYGSESVEVLKGPSSVLYGSTPPGGIVNITSRRPEDKFGGEIEVQGGNFDHKQFNFDVTGPLGDSVAARFTGLYRDKGSQIDGVDAQRIYIAPAVTFRPTDATRITLLSYFQSDDVKGDSRGFLPTSGTLTANPLGRTSSHTNLGEKTYNRFQRDHGAVGYDVEHKLGDGLSIQQNLKVTHLESDDRGLFASSVLADNRTVSRYSFSFGENVDVFAVDTRVKYRGDTGALRHDLVAGLDYRRYDYVGSSAFVFGSPNTDLFNPVQGLKITAPPLVVFSDQLQKQTGLYLQDQIKLDKWIATLAVRHDWVETTNRMAAGAKVEDKEFSYRAGLSYLFDNGLVPYVAYSKSFQPVAGSTFSGALFKPTTGEQYEAGVKFDARGLPPGVKLFATLAAFNLTQQNVSTPDAAHTGFSIQTGEVEVKGLEAEVVGRINERVSFNASYTYTDSEVTKSNGPDLGNRLPMTPKHKVSALVDYTFQDGPFAGFGASFGGRYTSETAGNLLGAFAPVIYQNVAVTLWDASVHYDLNDWKLAVTASNLFDKEYVASCSPAANCFYGTRRVVTASIARKF
;
A
#
# COMPACT_ATOMS: atom_id res chain seq x y z
N MET A 1 -34.73 -3.10 -11.14
CA MET A 1 -34.93 -3.52 -9.75
C MET A 1 -33.57 -4.01 -9.30
N PRO A 2 -32.92 -3.41 -8.32
CA PRO A 2 -31.62 -3.87 -7.85
C PRO A 2 -31.80 -5.19 -7.10
N LYS A 3 -31.05 -6.19 -7.51
CA LYS A 3 -30.92 -7.43 -6.75
C LYS A 3 -30.05 -7.11 -5.53
N THR A 4 -30.66 -6.98 -4.36
CA THR A 4 -29.94 -6.96 -3.10
C THR A 4 -29.25 -8.31 -2.92
N SER A 5 -27.94 -8.29 -2.96
CA SER A 5 -27.07 -9.46 -2.79
C SER A 5 -27.24 -10.03 -1.38
N PHE A 6 -27.51 -11.33 -1.26
CA PHE A 6 -27.62 -12.09 -0.03
C PHE A 6 -26.26 -12.28 0.71
N ALA A 7 -25.19 -11.62 0.27
CA ALA A 7 -23.86 -11.70 0.87
C ALA A 7 -23.79 -11.08 2.27
N SER A 8 -24.62 -10.06 2.54
CA SER A 8 -24.64 -9.37 3.85
C SER A 8 -25.17 -10.20 5.01
N LEU A 9 -25.92 -11.29 4.74
CA LEU A 9 -26.45 -12.17 5.80
C LEU A 9 -25.47 -13.30 6.20
N ARG A 10 -24.50 -13.65 5.35
CA ARG A 10 -23.51 -14.69 5.69
C ARG A 10 -22.41 -14.19 6.64
N LEU A 11 -22.14 -12.90 6.69
CA LEU A 11 -21.17 -12.32 7.61
C LEU A 11 -21.63 -12.37 9.08
N LEU A 12 -22.94 -12.24 9.35
CA LEU A 12 -23.49 -12.28 10.71
C LEU A 12 -23.53 -13.71 11.30
N ALA A 13 -23.63 -14.74 10.48
CA ALA A 13 -23.76 -16.13 10.94
C ALA A 13 -22.42 -16.77 11.38
N LEU A 14 -21.27 -16.20 11.01
CA LEU A 14 -19.94 -16.69 11.41
C LEU A 14 -19.44 -16.14 12.76
N MET A 15 -20.13 -15.15 13.33
CA MET A 15 -19.78 -14.56 14.63
C MET A 15 -20.15 -15.43 15.85
N SER A 16 -21.00 -16.44 15.70
CA SER A 16 -21.52 -17.21 16.84
C SER A 16 -20.67 -18.40 17.27
N ALA A 17 -19.61 -18.75 16.52
CA ALA A 17 -18.83 -19.97 16.76
C ALA A 17 -17.47 -19.77 17.48
N SER A 18 -17.03 -18.54 17.72
CA SER A 18 -15.66 -18.26 18.23
C SER A 18 -15.56 -17.73 19.67
N VAL A 19 -16.68 -17.61 20.41
CA VAL A 19 -16.69 -17.04 21.78
C VAL A 19 -16.48 -18.10 22.87
N GLY A 20 -16.37 -19.38 22.55
CA GLY A 20 -16.49 -20.52 23.47
C GLY A 20 -15.22 -20.98 24.22
N VAL A 21 -14.03 -20.38 24.06
CA VAL A 21 -12.77 -21.00 24.58
C VAL A 21 -12.00 -20.17 25.62
N LEU A 22 -12.47 -19.00 26.03
CA LEU A 22 -11.71 -18.08 26.91
C LEU A 22 -12.21 -17.96 28.36
N ALA A 23 -12.84 -18.98 28.90
CA ALA A 23 -13.26 -18.99 30.32
C ALA A 23 -12.59 -20.12 31.09
N MET A 24 -11.34 -19.91 31.53
CA MET A 24 -10.74 -20.51 32.75
C MET A 24 -9.31 -19.97 32.96
N ALA A 25 -9.16 -18.97 33.81
CA ALA A 25 -7.95 -18.75 34.59
C ALA A 25 -8.31 -17.96 35.86
N ALA A 26 -7.95 -18.52 37.02
CA ALA A 26 -8.12 -17.93 38.31
C ALA A 26 -7.15 -16.77 38.55
N PRO A 27 -7.48 -15.79 39.43
CA PRO A 27 -6.66 -14.58 39.59
C PRO A 27 -5.44 -14.88 40.48
N ALA A 28 -4.25 -14.54 39.98
CA ALA A 28 -3.06 -14.30 40.80
C ALA A 28 -2.91 -12.79 41.01
N MET A 29 -2.81 -12.37 42.26
CA MET A 29 -2.54 -10.99 42.62
C MET A 29 -1.08 -10.64 42.32
N ALA A 30 -0.83 -9.58 41.57
CA ALA A 30 0.47 -8.95 41.44
C ALA A 30 0.33 -7.43 41.48
N GLU A 31 1.30 -6.79 42.11
CA GLU A 31 1.39 -5.36 42.39
C GLU A 31 1.49 -4.49 41.12
N ASP A 32 0.95 -3.28 41.23
CA ASP A 32 0.82 -2.26 40.19
C ASP A 32 2.18 -1.78 39.63
N GLU A 33 2.55 -2.20 38.43
CA GLU A 33 3.26 -1.34 37.48
C GLU A 33 2.26 -0.84 36.42
N ALA A 34 2.08 0.48 36.39
CA ALA A 34 1.19 1.13 35.45
C ALA A 34 1.53 0.68 34.02
N VAL A 35 0.55 0.06 33.38
CA VAL A 35 0.61 -0.32 31.99
C VAL A 35 0.80 0.94 31.16
N GLU A 36 2.00 1.18 30.64
CA GLU A 36 2.11 2.01 29.44
C GLU A 36 1.23 1.35 28.38
N ALA A 37 0.05 1.93 28.20
CA ALA A 37 -0.85 1.53 27.15
C ALA A 37 -0.03 1.49 25.86
N VAL A 38 -0.13 0.37 25.11
CA VAL A 38 0.24 0.35 23.71
C VAL A 38 -0.77 1.25 22.99
N VAL A 39 -0.70 2.51 23.30
CA VAL A 39 -1.22 3.56 22.48
C VAL A 39 -0.22 3.64 21.34
N VAL A 40 -0.64 3.38 20.11
CA VAL A 40 0.00 4.02 18.98
C VAL A 40 0.02 5.49 19.39
N THR A 41 1.14 5.92 19.91
CA THR A 41 1.26 7.20 20.61
C THR A 41 0.87 8.29 19.66
N ALA A 42 0.19 9.29 20.18
CA ALA A 42 -0.30 10.49 19.52
C ALA A 42 0.51 10.87 18.27
N PRO A 43 -0.13 11.25 17.19
CA PRO A 43 0.47 11.51 15.90
C PRO A 43 1.66 12.47 16.09
N ARG A 44 2.85 11.98 15.79
CA ARG A 44 4.07 12.77 15.82
C ARG A 44 4.62 12.82 14.42
N TYR A 45 4.93 14.00 13.96
CA TYR A 45 5.54 14.19 12.63
C TYR A 45 6.78 13.30 12.41
N VAL A 46 7.60 13.14 13.45
CA VAL A 46 8.76 12.22 13.45
C VAL A 46 8.37 10.95 14.21
N PRO A 47 8.18 9.81 13.52
CA PRO A 47 7.85 8.55 14.17
C PRO A 47 9.07 8.02 14.95
N ASN A 48 8.82 7.37 16.09
CA ASN A 48 9.87 6.80 16.94
C ASN A 48 9.82 5.27 17.03
N GLY A 49 8.75 4.64 16.56
CA GLY A 49 8.55 3.20 16.60
C GLY A 49 7.83 2.68 15.36
N GLU A 50 7.82 1.37 15.23
CA GLU A 50 7.14 0.63 14.18
C GLU A 50 6.53 -0.66 14.75
N THR A 51 5.64 -1.28 14.00
CA THR A 51 5.04 -2.57 14.35
C THR A 51 5.14 -3.59 13.22
N THR A 52 5.40 -3.15 12.00
CA THR A 52 5.36 -4.01 10.81
C THR A 52 6.59 -4.90 10.69
N ALA A 53 7.79 -4.41 11.00
CA ALA A 53 9.01 -5.20 10.84
C ALA A 53 9.29 -6.17 12.00
N SER A 54 8.61 -6.00 13.14
CA SER A 54 8.86 -6.79 14.35
C SER A 54 7.63 -7.52 14.89
N LYS A 55 6.41 -7.15 14.45
CA LYS A 55 5.13 -7.53 15.08
C LYS A 55 5.06 -7.20 16.59
N SER A 56 5.90 -6.27 17.04
CA SER A 56 5.94 -5.71 18.38
C SER A 56 6.21 -4.21 18.28
N GLN A 57 5.99 -3.45 19.34
CA GLN A 57 6.46 -2.06 19.38
C GLN A 57 7.98 -2.02 19.53
N THR A 58 8.66 -1.72 18.42
CA THR A 58 10.13 -1.64 18.40
C THR A 58 10.55 -0.24 17.97
N PRO A 59 11.51 0.41 18.66
CA PRO A 59 12.08 1.66 18.18
C PRO A 59 12.64 1.49 16.77
N LEU A 60 12.28 2.41 15.86
CA LEU A 60 12.72 2.36 14.45
C LEU A 60 14.22 2.21 14.29
N VAL A 61 14.98 2.82 15.20
CA VAL A 61 16.44 2.79 15.19
C VAL A 61 17.02 1.39 15.51
N GLU A 62 16.27 0.54 16.18
CA GLU A 62 16.71 -0.81 16.60
C GLU A 62 16.38 -1.90 15.57
N VAL A 63 15.63 -1.57 14.52
CA VAL A 63 15.24 -2.53 13.48
C VAL A 63 16.33 -2.61 12.42
N PRO A 64 17.00 -3.75 12.21
CA PRO A 64 18.05 -3.91 11.19
C PRO A 64 17.47 -4.14 9.79
N GLN A 65 16.61 -3.25 9.33
CA GLN A 65 15.97 -3.27 8.02
C GLN A 65 15.43 -1.88 7.69
N SER A 66 15.35 -1.54 6.41
CA SER A 66 14.73 -0.30 5.95
C SER A 66 13.23 -0.33 6.17
N VAL A 67 12.74 0.58 6.99
CA VAL A 67 11.30 0.80 7.28
C VAL A 67 11.04 2.30 7.23
N THR A 68 9.98 2.69 6.52
CA THR A 68 9.46 4.05 6.54
C THR A 68 8.10 4.04 7.22
N VAL A 69 7.90 4.90 8.19
CA VAL A 69 6.60 5.16 8.84
C VAL A 69 6.15 6.56 8.47
N ILE A 70 5.01 6.66 7.81
CA ILE A 70 4.37 7.92 7.46
C ILE A 70 3.22 8.14 8.43
N SER A 71 3.38 9.13 9.31
CA SER A 71 2.43 9.42 10.39
C SER A 71 1.20 10.17 9.91
N ARG A 72 0.17 10.24 10.75
CA ARG A 72 -1.02 11.04 10.49
C ARG A 72 -0.69 12.52 10.23
N ASP A 73 0.20 13.13 11.02
CA ASP A 73 0.62 14.52 10.83
C ASP A 73 1.21 14.77 9.42
N GLN A 74 1.99 13.80 8.90
CA GLN A 74 2.55 13.91 7.55
C GLN A 74 1.47 13.75 6.47
N ILE A 75 0.50 12.87 6.69
CA ILE A 75 -0.62 12.65 5.77
C ILE A 75 -1.50 13.90 5.69
N ASP A 76 -1.79 14.53 6.84
CA ASP A 76 -2.64 15.72 6.94
C ASP A 76 -2.01 16.99 6.39
N LEU A 77 -0.67 17.04 6.29
CA LEU A 77 0.06 18.22 5.83
C LEU A 77 -0.23 18.56 4.38
N LEU A 78 -0.38 17.56 3.52
CA LEU A 78 -0.69 17.70 2.09
C LEU A 78 -2.01 17.02 1.68
N ASP A 79 -2.86 16.68 2.68
CA ASP A 79 -4.18 16.07 2.46
C ASP A 79 -4.11 14.81 1.57
N TRP A 80 -3.20 13.88 1.91
CA TRP A 80 -3.06 12.65 1.15
C TRP A 80 -4.18 11.65 1.46
N SER A 81 -4.88 11.21 0.44
CA SER A 81 -6.03 10.32 0.55
C SER A 81 -5.79 8.91 0.01
N THR A 82 -4.70 8.68 -0.73
CA THR A 82 -4.36 7.39 -1.35
C THR A 82 -2.94 6.94 -1.03
N LEU A 83 -2.68 5.64 -1.12
CA LEU A 83 -1.32 5.11 -0.95
C LEU A 83 -0.34 5.67 -1.99
N GLY A 84 -0.79 5.88 -3.24
CA GLY A 84 0.04 6.48 -4.28
C GLY A 84 0.54 7.86 -3.89
N GLN A 85 -0.29 8.67 -3.23
CA GLN A 85 0.06 10.02 -2.77
C GLN A 85 0.99 9.98 -1.56
N VAL A 86 0.70 9.14 -0.57
CA VAL A 86 1.45 9.12 0.70
C VAL A 86 2.91 8.71 0.52
N VAL A 87 3.23 7.90 -0.50
CA VAL A 87 4.60 7.45 -0.76
C VAL A 87 5.41 8.40 -1.66
N ARG A 88 4.85 9.54 -2.05
CA ARG A 88 5.51 10.51 -2.95
C ARG A 88 6.88 10.95 -2.45
N TYR A 89 7.03 11.10 -1.14
CA TYR A 89 8.24 11.57 -0.47
C TYR A 89 9.06 10.46 0.20
N THR A 90 8.75 9.18 -0.11
CA THR A 90 9.40 8.00 0.47
C THR A 90 10.50 7.45 -0.46
N ALA A 91 11.67 7.12 0.09
CA ALA A 91 12.74 6.48 -0.66
C ALA A 91 12.40 5.04 -1.04
N GLY A 92 12.88 4.56 -2.20
CA GLY A 92 12.70 3.18 -2.65
C GLY A 92 11.29 2.82 -3.09
N VAL A 93 10.36 3.78 -3.09
CA VAL A 93 8.94 3.54 -3.44
C VAL A 93 8.52 4.47 -4.57
N THR A 94 7.80 3.94 -5.57
CA THR A 94 7.12 4.74 -6.59
C THR A 94 5.62 4.51 -6.53
N GLY A 95 4.85 5.54 -6.79
CA GLY A 95 3.40 5.51 -6.86
C GLY A 95 2.89 6.31 -8.05
N GLU A 96 1.58 6.18 -8.33
CA GLU A 96 0.89 6.92 -9.39
C GLU A 96 1.46 6.68 -10.80
N ASN A 97 2.02 5.50 -11.05
CA ASN A 97 2.68 5.13 -12.30
C ASN A 97 1.75 5.23 -13.54
N TYR A 98 0.44 5.16 -13.33
CA TYR A 98 -0.58 5.24 -14.39
C TYR A 98 -1.46 6.51 -14.26
N GLY A 99 -0.93 7.57 -13.63
CA GLY A 99 -1.66 8.83 -13.45
C GLY A 99 -2.86 8.70 -12.49
N PRO A 100 -3.95 9.43 -12.74
CA PRO A 100 -5.10 9.51 -11.82
C PRO A 100 -6.03 8.30 -11.91
N ASP A 101 -5.54 7.08 -11.71
CA ASP A 101 -6.37 5.87 -11.68
C ASP A 101 -7.17 5.81 -10.37
N GLN A 102 -8.48 5.67 -10.47
CA GLN A 102 -9.41 5.61 -9.33
C GLN A 102 -9.60 4.18 -8.79
N ARG A 103 -9.08 3.14 -9.49
CA ARG A 103 -9.31 1.73 -9.18
C ARG A 103 -8.26 1.14 -8.24
N VAL A 104 -6.99 1.46 -8.50
CA VAL A 104 -5.84 0.78 -7.90
C VAL A 104 -4.78 1.79 -7.49
N ASP A 105 -4.24 1.61 -6.30
CA ASP A 105 -3.00 2.26 -5.88
C ASP A 105 -1.81 1.51 -6.49
N TRP A 106 -1.35 1.96 -7.64
CA TRP A 106 -0.21 1.39 -8.33
C TRP A 106 1.09 1.78 -7.63
N LEU A 107 1.66 0.84 -6.89
CA LEU A 107 2.88 1.04 -6.13
C LEU A 107 3.95 0.05 -6.56
N THR A 108 5.22 0.49 -6.52
CA THR A 108 6.36 -0.41 -6.50
C THR A 108 7.31 -0.06 -5.36
N VAL A 109 7.86 -1.08 -4.73
CA VAL A 109 8.92 -0.97 -3.72
C VAL A 109 10.14 -1.69 -4.27
N ARG A 110 11.24 -0.96 -4.44
CA ARG A 110 12.47 -1.48 -5.07
C ARG A 110 12.22 -2.17 -6.43
N GLY A 111 11.25 -1.66 -7.21
CA GLY A 111 10.87 -2.20 -8.53
C GLY A 111 9.85 -3.35 -8.51
N PHE A 112 9.40 -3.83 -7.36
CA PHE A 112 8.40 -4.90 -7.22
C PHE A 112 7.10 -4.39 -6.63
N ASN A 113 5.96 -4.96 -7.03
CA ASN A 113 4.65 -4.63 -6.46
C ASN A 113 4.57 -5.16 -5.02
N PRO A 114 4.34 -4.29 -4.01
CA PRO A 114 4.20 -4.75 -2.63
C PRO A 114 2.83 -5.39 -2.39
N VAL A 115 2.75 -6.26 -1.39
CA VAL A 115 1.46 -6.69 -0.84
C VAL A 115 0.95 -5.68 0.17
N GLN A 116 -0.35 -5.40 0.13
CA GLN A 116 -1.01 -4.49 1.06
C GLN A 116 -1.53 -5.23 2.29
N TYR A 117 -1.33 -4.65 3.45
CA TYR A 117 -1.81 -5.10 4.75
C TYR A 117 -2.63 -3.99 5.42
N ILE A 118 -3.60 -4.38 6.22
CA ILE A 118 -4.37 -3.47 7.08
C ILE A 118 -4.32 -4.07 8.49
N ASP A 119 -3.78 -3.30 9.45
CA ASP A 119 -3.57 -3.71 10.84
C ASP A 119 -2.77 -5.01 10.97
N GLY A 120 -1.74 -5.20 10.11
CA GLY A 120 -0.86 -6.36 10.11
C GLY A 120 -1.42 -7.63 9.49
N LEU A 121 -2.63 -7.62 8.94
CA LEU A 121 -3.25 -8.73 8.22
C LEU A 121 -3.43 -8.38 6.73
N GLN A 122 -3.22 -9.36 5.85
CA GLN A 122 -3.27 -9.12 4.41
C GLN A 122 -4.64 -8.61 3.97
N ALA A 123 -4.64 -7.54 3.18
CA ALA A 123 -5.83 -6.97 2.57
C ALA A 123 -6.38 -7.83 1.42
N ALA A 124 -7.65 -7.67 1.08
CA ALA A 124 -8.22 -8.27 -0.12
C ALA A 124 -7.65 -7.56 -1.36
N VAL A 125 -7.05 -8.31 -2.26
CA VAL A 125 -6.48 -7.83 -3.51
C VAL A 125 -6.90 -8.75 -4.63
N GLY A 126 -7.55 -8.21 -5.64
CA GLY A 126 -7.91 -8.91 -6.87
C GLY A 126 -6.78 -8.85 -7.91
N SER A 127 -7.10 -9.21 -9.13
CA SER A 127 -6.18 -9.16 -10.28
C SER A 127 -6.05 -7.75 -10.86
N ILE A 128 -7.15 -6.99 -10.89
CA ILE A 128 -7.21 -5.62 -11.43
C ILE A 128 -7.73 -4.60 -10.41
N SER A 129 -8.10 -5.03 -9.22
CA SER A 129 -8.53 -4.16 -8.13
C SER A 129 -7.77 -4.46 -6.84
N ASN A 130 -7.55 -3.45 -6.03
CA ASN A 130 -7.12 -3.61 -4.64
C ASN A 130 -8.07 -2.82 -3.75
N THR A 131 -7.82 -2.79 -2.44
CA THR A 131 -8.72 -2.09 -1.52
C THR A 131 -8.86 -0.61 -1.86
N GLY A 132 -7.79 0.06 -2.37
CA GLY A 132 -7.79 1.51 -2.57
C GLY A 132 -8.35 2.25 -1.35
N LEU A 133 -8.00 1.76 -0.15
CA LEU A 133 -8.56 2.23 1.11
C LEU A 133 -8.29 3.71 1.29
N ASP A 134 -9.32 4.47 1.68
CA ASP A 134 -9.17 5.89 1.98
C ASP A 134 -8.33 6.10 3.25
N LEU A 135 -7.30 6.93 3.15
CA LEU A 135 -6.37 7.13 4.25
C LEU A 135 -6.91 8.07 5.34
N TYR A 136 -8.10 8.66 5.18
CA TYR A 136 -8.72 9.43 6.26
C TYR A 136 -8.96 8.59 7.52
N GLY A 137 -9.30 7.31 7.35
CA GLY A 137 -9.47 6.35 8.47
C GLY A 137 -8.19 5.74 9.01
N SER A 138 -7.01 6.13 8.53
CA SER A 138 -5.73 5.56 8.96
C SER A 138 -4.97 6.46 9.92
N GLU A 139 -4.24 5.85 10.84
CA GLU A 139 -3.33 6.50 11.78
C GLU A 139 -1.93 6.66 11.18
N SER A 140 -1.48 5.66 10.44
CA SER A 140 -0.18 5.66 9.78
C SER A 140 -0.16 4.70 8.59
N VAL A 141 0.84 4.88 7.74
CA VAL A 141 1.22 3.93 6.69
C VAL A 141 2.67 3.54 6.91
N GLU A 142 2.94 2.24 7.00
CA GLU A 142 4.28 1.69 7.16
C GLU A 142 4.71 0.96 5.89
N VAL A 143 5.91 1.25 5.39
CA VAL A 143 6.52 0.56 4.26
C VAL A 143 7.72 -0.23 4.75
N LEU A 144 7.60 -1.55 4.78
CA LEU A 144 8.69 -2.47 5.06
C LEU A 144 9.34 -2.86 3.73
N LYS A 145 10.60 -2.46 3.53
CA LYS A 145 11.32 -2.62 2.26
C LYS A 145 12.17 -3.89 2.28
N GLY A 146 12.10 -4.65 1.18
CA GLY A 146 12.80 -5.93 1.03
C GLY A 146 12.01 -7.13 1.55
N PRO A 147 12.58 -8.35 1.49
CA PRO A 147 11.94 -9.60 1.86
C PRO A 147 11.35 -9.60 3.26
N SER A 148 10.06 -9.92 3.37
CA SER A 148 9.28 -9.86 4.62
C SER A 148 8.55 -11.17 4.97
N SER A 149 8.79 -12.25 4.21
CA SER A 149 8.10 -13.53 4.39
C SER A 149 8.26 -14.13 5.78
N VAL A 150 9.36 -13.85 6.47
CA VAL A 150 9.62 -14.40 7.81
C VAL A 150 8.55 -14.03 8.84
N LEU A 151 7.83 -12.93 8.67
CA LEU A 151 6.72 -12.52 9.56
C LEU A 151 5.35 -12.58 8.88
N TYR A 152 5.31 -12.54 7.55
CA TYR A 152 4.07 -12.35 6.79
C TYR A 152 3.74 -13.50 5.82
N GLY A 153 4.62 -14.50 5.72
CA GLY A 153 4.48 -15.63 4.80
C GLY A 153 4.71 -15.22 3.36
N SER A 154 3.87 -15.69 2.46
CA SER A 154 3.99 -15.45 1.03
C SER A 154 3.98 -13.94 0.70
N THR A 155 5.16 -13.37 0.38
CA THR A 155 5.33 -11.97 0.00
C THR A 155 6.36 -11.81 -1.12
N PRO A 156 6.19 -10.82 -2.03
CA PRO A 156 7.16 -10.50 -3.05
C PRO A 156 8.45 -9.93 -2.43
N PRO A 157 9.56 -9.93 -3.17
CA PRO A 157 10.85 -9.51 -2.63
C PRO A 157 10.96 -8.01 -2.33
N GLY A 158 10.14 -7.17 -2.95
CA GLY A 158 10.16 -5.71 -2.73
C GLY A 158 9.70 -5.29 -1.34
N GLY A 159 8.78 -6.04 -0.72
CA GLY A 159 8.29 -5.75 0.62
C GLY A 159 6.77 -5.63 0.71
N ILE A 160 6.31 -4.98 1.77
CA ILE A 160 4.88 -4.78 2.07
C ILE A 160 4.58 -3.34 2.44
N VAL A 161 3.31 -2.96 2.27
CA VAL A 161 2.74 -1.69 2.77
C VAL A 161 1.64 -2.02 3.75
N ASN A 162 1.74 -1.54 4.98
CA ASN A 162 0.77 -1.77 6.03
C ASN A 162 0.08 -0.45 6.42
N ILE A 163 -1.25 -0.45 6.40
CA ILE A 163 -2.09 0.65 6.85
C ILE A 163 -2.53 0.34 8.27
N THR A 164 -2.31 1.26 9.20
CA THR A 164 -2.80 1.14 10.58
C THR A 164 -4.07 1.97 10.74
N SER A 165 -5.16 1.34 11.12
CA SER A 165 -6.45 1.99 11.34
C SER A 165 -6.44 2.89 12.58
N ARG A 166 -7.19 3.99 12.55
CA ARG A 166 -7.45 4.81 13.74
C ARG A 166 -8.16 3.98 14.81
N ARG A 167 -7.73 4.13 16.05
CA ARG A 167 -8.28 3.38 17.20
C ARG A 167 -9.04 4.32 18.14
N PRO A 168 -10.01 3.81 18.94
CA PRO A 168 -10.66 4.59 19.99
C PRO A 168 -9.67 5.17 21.00
N GLU A 169 -9.93 6.42 21.42
CA GLU A 169 -9.16 7.15 22.40
C GLU A 169 -9.92 7.28 23.72
N ASP A 170 -9.19 7.44 24.83
CA ASP A 170 -9.77 7.55 26.18
C ASP A 170 -10.20 8.98 26.51
N LYS A 171 -9.96 9.92 25.60
CA LYS A 171 -10.42 11.31 25.69
C LYS A 171 -11.43 11.57 24.61
N PHE A 172 -12.51 12.28 24.96
CA PHE A 172 -13.48 12.75 23.97
C PHE A 172 -12.80 13.77 23.06
N GLY A 173 -13.00 13.58 21.77
CA GLY A 173 -12.50 14.45 20.73
C GLY A 173 -13.01 14.06 19.37
N GLY A 174 -12.72 14.89 18.40
CA GLY A 174 -13.12 14.61 17.03
C GLY A 174 -12.88 15.76 16.09
N GLU A 175 -13.26 15.54 14.84
CA GLU A 175 -13.11 16.50 13.77
C GLU A 175 -14.29 16.37 12.77
N ILE A 176 -14.77 17.51 12.32
CA ILE A 176 -15.68 17.61 11.16
C ILE A 176 -14.99 18.49 10.14
N GLU A 177 -14.88 18.02 8.90
CA GLU A 177 -14.19 18.70 7.82
C GLU A 177 -15.05 18.76 6.55
N VAL A 178 -14.99 19.90 5.86
CA VAL A 178 -15.56 20.11 4.52
C VAL A 178 -14.44 20.51 3.58
N GLN A 179 -14.40 19.89 2.41
CA GLN A 179 -13.41 20.19 1.38
C GLN A 179 -14.07 20.53 0.06
N GLY A 180 -13.44 21.42 -0.70
CA GLY A 180 -13.78 21.74 -2.08
C GLY A 180 -12.53 21.98 -2.91
N GLY A 181 -12.59 21.71 -4.22
CA GLY A 181 -11.42 21.85 -5.07
C GLY A 181 -11.71 21.86 -6.56
N ASN A 182 -10.67 21.86 -7.37
CA ASN A 182 -10.83 21.72 -8.81
C ASN A 182 -11.31 20.31 -9.16
N PHE A 183 -11.71 20.10 -10.42
CA PHE A 183 -12.38 18.87 -10.88
C PHE A 183 -13.65 18.57 -10.08
N ASP A 184 -14.45 19.60 -9.75
CA ASP A 184 -15.72 19.50 -9.00
C ASP A 184 -15.60 18.76 -7.66
N HIS A 185 -14.40 18.76 -7.05
CA HIS A 185 -14.15 18.07 -5.78
C HIS A 185 -15.00 18.65 -4.65
N LYS A 186 -15.75 17.78 -4.00
CA LYS A 186 -16.55 18.05 -2.80
C LYS A 186 -16.39 16.87 -1.85
N GLN A 187 -16.06 17.14 -0.60
CA GLN A 187 -15.88 16.09 0.40
C GLN A 187 -16.38 16.56 1.75
N PHE A 188 -16.97 15.64 2.48
CA PHE A 188 -17.33 15.78 3.88
C PHE A 188 -16.71 14.65 4.68
N ASN A 189 -15.98 15.00 5.71
CA ASN A 189 -15.32 14.07 6.63
C ASN A 189 -15.85 14.29 8.04
N PHE A 190 -15.92 13.21 8.81
CA PHE A 190 -16.13 13.27 10.24
C PHE A 190 -15.33 12.17 10.94
N ASP A 191 -14.86 12.47 12.14
CA ASP A 191 -14.17 11.56 13.03
C ASP A 191 -14.52 11.93 14.46
N VAL A 192 -15.03 10.99 15.25
CA VAL A 192 -15.43 11.19 16.63
C VAL A 192 -14.92 10.03 17.46
N THR A 193 -14.25 10.32 18.56
CA THR A 193 -13.73 9.31 19.48
C THR A 193 -13.96 9.70 20.92
N GLY A 194 -14.02 8.74 21.83
CA GLY A 194 -14.08 8.99 23.26
C GLY A 194 -14.56 7.81 24.09
N PRO A 195 -14.50 7.96 25.42
CA PRO A 195 -14.97 6.95 26.36
C PRO A 195 -16.51 6.87 26.34
N LEU A 196 -17.04 5.64 26.39
CA LEU A 196 -18.45 5.34 26.65
C LEU A 196 -18.68 4.85 28.09
N GLY A 197 -17.63 4.84 28.90
CA GLY A 197 -17.59 4.39 30.29
C GLY A 197 -16.14 4.12 30.68
N ASP A 198 -15.92 3.64 31.89
CA ASP A 198 -14.55 3.44 32.46
C ASP A 198 -13.72 2.42 31.68
N SER A 199 -14.37 1.41 31.07
CA SER A 199 -13.69 0.30 30.39
C SER A 199 -13.94 0.26 28.87
N VAL A 200 -14.72 1.20 28.33
CA VAL A 200 -15.12 1.18 26.90
C VAL A 200 -14.83 2.52 26.27
N ALA A 201 -14.11 2.50 25.15
CA ALA A 201 -13.97 3.65 24.27
C ALA A 201 -14.46 3.30 22.85
N ALA A 202 -14.99 4.28 22.14
CA ALA A 202 -15.44 4.10 20.77
C ALA A 202 -14.88 5.18 19.83
N ARG A 203 -14.79 4.85 18.56
CA ARG A 203 -14.49 5.78 17.47
C ARG A 203 -15.40 5.53 16.29
N PHE A 204 -15.82 6.58 15.64
CA PHE A 204 -16.58 6.51 14.40
C PHE A 204 -16.00 7.50 13.40
N THR A 205 -15.40 6.96 12.33
CA THR A 205 -14.78 7.73 11.25
C THR A 205 -15.57 7.53 9.97
N GLY A 206 -15.75 8.58 9.17
CA GLY A 206 -16.38 8.43 7.86
C GLY A 206 -16.13 9.60 6.93
N LEU A 207 -16.33 9.35 5.65
CA LEU A 207 -16.32 10.39 4.61
C LEU A 207 -17.32 10.10 3.48
N TYR A 208 -17.72 11.17 2.84
CA TYR A 208 -18.34 11.16 1.51
C TYR A 208 -17.54 12.07 0.59
N ARG A 209 -17.19 11.56 -0.59
CA ARG A 209 -16.46 12.31 -1.63
C ARG A 209 -17.18 12.19 -2.95
N ASP A 210 -17.30 13.32 -3.66
CA ASP A 210 -17.79 13.44 -5.02
C ASP A 210 -16.80 14.31 -5.80
N LYS A 211 -16.21 13.78 -6.88
CA LYS A 211 -15.22 14.50 -7.67
C LYS A 211 -15.19 14.02 -9.11
N GLY A 212 -14.78 14.91 -10.00
CA GLY A 212 -14.37 14.57 -11.36
C GLY A 212 -12.89 14.16 -11.47
N SER A 213 -12.36 14.27 -12.67
CA SER A 213 -10.97 14.01 -13.03
C SER A 213 -10.48 15.03 -14.06
N GLN A 214 -9.17 15.04 -14.32
CA GLN A 214 -8.63 15.74 -15.50
C GLN A 214 -9.15 15.15 -16.82
N ILE A 215 -9.58 13.89 -16.84
CA ILE A 215 -10.16 13.24 -18.03
C ILE A 215 -11.62 13.68 -18.16
N ASP A 216 -12.00 14.17 -19.33
CA ASP A 216 -13.34 14.75 -19.55
C ASP A 216 -14.47 13.76 -19.30
N GLY A 217 -15.44 14.16 -18.47
CA GLY A 217 -16.69 13.43 -18.20
C GLY A 217 -16.54 12.24 -17.26
N VAL A 218 -15.51 12.24 -16.44
CA VAL A 218 -15.35 11.32 -15.31
C VAL A 218 -16.07 11.89 -14.09
N ASP A 219 -16.81 11.02 -13.41
CA ASP A 219 -17.52 11.28 -12.16
C ASP A 219 -17.20 10.12 -11.20
N ALA A 220 -16.68 10.43 -10.03
CA ALA A 220 -16.22 9.45 -9.04
C ALA A 220 -16.78 9.77 -7.66
N GLN A 221 -17.55 8.85 -7.10
CA GLN A 221 -18.13 8.93 -5.78
C GLN A 221 -17.53 7.89 -4.84
N ARG A 222 -17.27 8.28 -3.59
CA ARG A 222 -16.82 7.39 -2.53
C ARG A 222 -17.59 7.63 -1.24
N ILE A 223 -17.99 6.53 -0.62
CA ILE A 223 -18.46 6.47 0.77
C ILE A 223 -17.48 5.60 1.55
N TYR A 224 -17.03 6.06 2.70
CA TYR A 224 -16.21 5.29 3.63
C TYR A 224 -16.73 5.48 5.06
N ILE A 225 -16.84 4.39 5.81
CA ILE A 225 -17.17 4.38 7.23
C ILE A 225 -16.32 3.34 7.97
N ALA A 226 -15.85 3.67 9.18
CA ALA A 226 -15.01 2.81 10.00
C ALA A 226 -15.36 2.97 11.50
N PRO A 227 -16.34 2.22 12.02
CA PRO A 227 -16.60 2.13 13.43
C PRO A 227 -15.57 1.23 14.12
N ALA A 228 -15.12 1.63 15.32
CA ALA A 228 -14.22 0.88 16.17
C ALA A 228 -14.63 0.99 17.65
N VAL A 229 -14.40 -0.08 18.42
CA VAL A 229 -14.67 -0.11 19.86
C VAL A 229 -13.52 -0.81 20.56
N THR A 230 -12.99 -0.17 21.61
CA THR A 230 -12.01 -0.79 22.51
C THR A 230 -12.69 -1.09 23.84
N PHE A 231 -12.59 -2.31 24.30
CA PHE A 231 -13.05 -2.78 25.59
C PHE A 231 -11.86 -3.25 26.43
N ARG A 232 -11.78 -2.76 27.67
CA ARG A 232 -10.76 -3.09 28.67
C ARG A 232 -11.44 -3.68 29.91
N PRO A 233 -11.76 -5.00 29.89
CA PRO A 233 -12.43 -5.65 31.04
C PRO A 233 -11.56 -5.69 32.29
N THR A 234 -10.24 -5.66 32.11
CA THR A 234 -9.23 -5.57 33.17
C THR A 234 -8.02 -4.78 32.65
N ASP A 235 -7.13 -4.35 33.52
CA ASP A 235 -5.88 -3.69 33.15
C ASP A 235 -4.93 -4.59 32.34
N ALA A 236 -5.09 -5.91 32.47
CA ALA A 236 -4.33 -6.89 31.71
C ALA A 236 -4.91 -7.19 30.32
N THR A 237 -6.18 -6.86 30.05
CA THR A 237 -6.88 -7.26 28.84
C THR A 237 -7.40 -6.08 28.05
N ARG A 238 -7.02 -6.01 26.77
CA ARG A 238 -7.55 -5.05 25.81
C ARG A 238 -8.11 -5.81 24.60
N ILE A 239 -9.33 -5.47 24.22
CA ILE A 239 -10.02 -6.01 23.05
C ILE A 239 -10.44 -4.83 22.19
N THR A 240 -9.93 -4.72 20.97
CA THR A 240 -10.34 -3.69 20.03
C THR A 240 -11.04 -4.34 18.83
N LEU A 241 -12.31 -4.03 18.65
CA LEU A 241 -13.07 -4.37 17.45
C LEU A 241 -12.81 -3.29 16.39
N LEU A 242 -12.46 -3.71 15.19
CA LEU A 242 -12.17 -2.84 14.06
C LEU A 242 -13.00 -3.26 12.88
N SER A 243 -13.63 -2.30 12.21
CA SER A 243 -14.35 -2.56 10.98
C SER A 243 -14.27 -1.36 10.05
N TYR A 244 -14.46 -1.61 8.76
CA TYR A 244 -14.67 -0.57 7.77
C TYR A 244 -15.56 -1.08 6.64
N PHE A 245 -16.19 -0.14 5.95
CA PHE A 245 -16.87 -0.34 4.67
C PHE A 245 -16.53 0.81 3.75
N GLN A 246 -16.21 0.50 2.50
CA GLN A 246 -16.00 1.50 1.43
C GLN A 246 -16.73 1.09 0.18
N SER A 247 -17.38 2.05 -0.45
CA SER A 247 -18.03 1.91 -1.75
C SER A 247 -17.51 2.97 -2.71
N ASP A 248 -17.07 2.55 -3.89
CA ASP A 248 -16.60 3.40 -4.97
C ASP A 248 -17.50 3.22 -6.21
N ASP A 249 -17.95 4.31 -6.82
CA ASP A 249 -18.67 4.32 -8.11
C ASP A 249 -18.04 5.36 -9.04
N VAL A 250 -17.30 4.91 -10.04
CA VAL A 250 -16.60 5.75 -11.01
C VAL A 250 -17.23 5.57 -12.39
N LYS A 251 -17.74 6.64 -12.97
CA LYS A 251 -18.42 6.65 -14.26
C LYS A 251 -17.60 7.41 -15.29
N GLY A 252 -17.69 6.97 -16.54
CA GLY A 252 -17.13 7.66 -17.69
C GLY A 252 -15.61 7.58 -17.82
N ASP A 253 -14.90 6.89 -16.92
CA ASP A 253 -13.44 6.88 -16.89
C ASP A 253 -12.85 5.97 -17.97
N SER A 254 -12.10 6.54 -18.92
CA SER A 254 -11.25 5.82 -19.87
C SER A 254 -9.90 5.43 -19.28
N ARG A 255 -9.61 5.82 -18.05
CA ARG A 255 -8.37 5.58 -17.30
C ARG A 255 -7.11 6.09 -18.02
N GLY A 256 -7.28 7.02 -18.96
CA GLY A 256 -6.17 7.58 -19.70
C GLY A 256 -5.44 6.58 -20.62
N PHE A 257 -6.09 5.50 -21.06
CA PHE A 257 -5.54 4.60 -22.09
C PHE A 257 -5.46 5.34 -23.42
N LEU A 258 -4.32 5.97 -23.68
CA LEU A 258 -4.04 6.74 -24.89
C LEU A 258 -3.00 6.04 -25.77
N PRO A 259 -3.06 6.21 -27.10
CA PRO A 259 -2.00 5.72 -27.99
C PRO A 259 -0.67 6.41 -27.72
N THR A 260 0.45 5.76 -28.01
CA THR A 260 1.79 6.38 -28.00
C THR A 260 1.91 7.51 -29.00
N SER A 261 1.27 7.36 -30.17
CA SER A 261 1.20 8.40 -31.21
C SER A 261 0.35 9.60 -30.73
N GLY A 262 0.94 10.75 -30.66
CA GLY A 262 0.31 11.98 -30.13
C GLY A 262 0.50 12.17 -28.61
N THR A 263 0.97 11.15 -27.87
CA THR A 263 1.33 11.28 -26.46
C THR A 263 2.84 11.26 -26.25
N LEU A 264 3.48 10.11 -26.29
CA LEU A 264 4.92 9.96 -26.13
C LEU A 264 5.66 10.20 -27.45
N THR A 265 5.13 9.72 -28.56
CA THR A 265 5.69 9.90 -29.91
C THR A 265 4.90 10.94 -30.70
N ALA A 266 5.58 11.58 -31.66
CA ALA A 266 4.92 12.57 -32.50
C ALA A 266 3.79 11.95 -33.36
N ASN A 267 2.70 12.71 -33.52
CA ASN A 267 1.65 12.43 -34.48
C ASN A 267 1.60 13.59 -35.48
N PRO A 268 1.52 13.35 -36.81
CA PRO A 268 1.50 14.43 -37.81
C PRO A 268 0.36 15.43 -37.64
N LEU A 269 -0.75 15.04 -37.01
CA LEU A 269 -1.94 15.87 -36.80
C LEU A 269 -1.91 16.65 -35.47
N GLY A 270 -0.91 16.42 -34.60
CA GLY A 270 -0.76 17.14 -33.37
C GLY A 270 -0.60 16.27 -32.13
N ARG A 271 -0.75 16.89 -30.97
CA ARG A 271 -0.60 16.24 -29.65
C ARG A 271 -1.97 15.91 -29.05
N THR A 272 -2.10 14.73 -28.47
CA THR A 272 -3.29 14.32 -27.73
C THR A 272 -3.33 15.06 -26.37
N SER A 273 -4.46 15.62 -26.01
CA SER A 273 -4.63 16.33 -24.73
C SER A 273 -4.67 15.34 -23.55
N SER A 274 -4.17 15.77 -22.41
CA SER A 274 -4.33 15.06 -21.13
C SER A 274 -5.79 14.97 -20.64
N HIS A 275 -6.70 15.73 -21.25
CA HIS A 275 -8.15 15.68 -21.00
C HIS A 275 -8.89 14.66 -21.87
N THR A 276 -8.21 14.11 -22.90
CA THR A 276 -8.86 13.25 -23.89
C THR A 276 -9.43 11.98 -23.25
N ASN A 277 -10.71 11.74 -23.48
CA ASN A 277 -11.43 10.54 -23.07
C ASN A 277 -11.77 9.70 -24.31
N LEU A 278 -10.99 8.65 -24.58
CA LEU A 278 -11.22 7.71 -25.70
C LEU A 278 -12.22 6.60 -25.34
N GLY A 279 -12.73 6.59 -24.12
CA GLY A 279 -13.78 5.70 -23.67
C GLY A 279 -15.16 6.13 -24.12
N GLU A 280 -16.19 5.64 -23.46
CA GLU A 280 -17.59 6.01 -23.65
C GLU A 280 -18.21 6.37 -22.30
N LYS A 281 -18.57 7.63 -22.09
CA LYS A 281 -19.06 8.17 -20.82
C LYS A 281 -20.27 7.43 -20.25
N THR A 282 -21.13 6.91 -21.12
CA THR A 282 -22.37 6.22 -20.73
C THR A 282 -22.16 4.71 -20.49
N TYR A 283 -20.99 4.17 -20.88
CA TYR A 283 -20.67 2.76 -20.79
C TYR A 283 -19.54 2.47 -19.79
N ASN A 284 -18.45 3.26 -19.80
CA ASN A 284 -17.32 3.06 -18.91
C ASN A 284 -17.75 3.25 -17.45
N ARG A 285 -17.52 2.26 -16.62
CA ARG A 285 -17.85 2.30 -15.19
C ARG A 285 -16.95 1.35 -14.42
N PHE A 286 -16.52 1.79 -13.25
CA PHE A 286 -15.91 0.96 -12.25
C PHE A 286 -16.70 1.09 -10.93
N GLN A 287 -17.07 -0.05 -10.36
CA GLN A 287 -17.70 -0.13 -9.04
C GLN A 287 -16.88 -1.05 -8.17
N ARG A 288 -16.76 -0.69 -6.91
CA ARG A 288 -16.13 -1.55 -5.92
C ARG A 288 -16.81 -1.34 -4.57
N ASP A 289 -17.25 -2.44 -3.99
CA ASP A 289 -17.70 -2.51 -2.61
C ASP A 289 -16.75 -3.42 -1.84
N HIS A 290 -16.19 -2.92 -0.74
CA HIS A 290 -15.35 -3.74 0.10
C HIS A 290 -15.48 -3.36 1.57
N GLY A 291 -15.27 -4.33 2.44
CA GLY A 291 -15.35 -4.12 3.87
C GLY A 291 -14.63 -5.20 4.65
N ALA A 292 -14.33 -4.88 5.88
CA ALA A 292 -13.75 -5.83 6.81
C ALA A 292 -14.33 -5.67 8.21
N VAL A 293 -14.35 -6.78 8.94
CA VAL A 293 -14.63 -6.82 10.37
C VAL A 293 -13.59 -7.70 11.02
N GLY A 294 -13.07 -7.26 12.16
CA GLY A 294 -12.05 -8.00 12.87
C GLY A 294 -11.86 -7.52 14.30
N TYR A 295 -10.90 -8.13 14.96
CA TYR A 295 -10.49 -7.72 16.30
C TYR A 295 -8.97 -7.82 16.49
N ASP A 296 -8.49 -7.06 17.46
CA ASP A 296 -7.15 -7.16 18.04
C ASP A 296 -7.34 -7.35 19.54
N VAL A 297 -6.87 -8.49 20.07
CA VAL A 297 -6.93 -8.82 21.50
C VAL A 297 -5.51 -8.93 22.02
N GLU A 298 -5.25 -8.28 23.15
CA GLU A 298 -4.00 -8.42 23.90
C GLU A 298 -4.33 -8.74 25.36
N HIS A 299 -3.67 -9.77 25.88
CA HIS A 299 -3.77 -10.14 27.29
C HIS A 299 -2.39 -10.36 27.90
N LYS A 300 -2.10 -9.64 28.99
CA LYS A 300 -0.87 -9.79 29.76
C LYS A 300 -1.03 -10.95 30.72
N LEU A 301 -0.13 -11.94 30.63
CA LEU A 301 -0.12 -13.14 31.44
C LEU A 301 0.77 -13.01 32.69
N GLY A 302 1.64 -11.98 32.75
CA GLY A 302 2.58 -11.72 33.81
C GLY A 302 3.71 -10.83 33.33
N ASP A 303 4.76 -10.69 34.14
CA ASP A 303 5.92 -9.82 33.83
C ASP A 303 6.57 -10.20 32.51
N GLY A 304 6.50 -9.27 31.55
CA GLY A 304 7.08 -9.44 30.23
C GLY A 304 6.39 -10.45 29.31
N LEU A 305 5.36 -11.18 29.76
CA LEU A 305 4.67 -12.19 28.95
C LEU A 305 3.27 -11.72 28.56
N SER A 306 2.96 -11.73 27.26
CA SER A 306 1.61 -11.46 26.75
C SER A 306 1.24 -12.38 25.58
N ILE A 307 -0.05 -12.59 25.42
CA ILE A 307 -0.64 -13.22 24.23
C ILE A 307 -1.43 -12.18 23.45
N GLN A 308 -1.28 -12.21 22.14
CA GLN A 308 -1.96 -11.31 21.23
C GLN A 308 -2.60 -12.11 20.10
N GLN A 309 -3.83 -11.77 19.73
CA GLN A 309 -4.47 -12.35 18.55
C GLN A 309 -5.13 -11.26 17.74
N ASN A 310 -4.87 -11.30 16.43
CA ASN A 310 -5.44 -10.41 15.45
C ASN A 310 -6.22 -11.24 14.43
N LEU A 311 -7.49 -10.91 14.19
CA LEU A 311 -8.35 -11.61 13.23
C LEU A 311 -9.08 -10.60 12.37
N LYS A 312 -9.20 -10.91 11.06
CA LYS A 312 -9.98 -10.10 10.13
C LYS A 312 -10.64 -10.96 9.06
N VAL A 313 -11.89 -10.66 8.78
CA VAL A 313 -12.63 -11.14 7.61
C VAL A 313 -12.85 -9.97 6.69
N THR A 314 -12.42 -10.11 5.43
CA THR A 314 -12.52 -9.05 4.42
C THR A 314 -13.25 -9.59 3.20
N HIS A 315 -14.14 -8.79 2.65
CA HIS A 315 -14.82 -9.04 1.38
C HIS A 315 -14.57 -7.88 0.43
N LEU A 316 -14.31 -8.18 -0.85
CA LEU A 316 -14.19 -7.21 -1.93
C LEU A 316 -14.93 -7.75 -3.17
N GLU A 317 -15.84 -6.95 -3.70
CA GLU A 317 -16.50 -7.16 -4.98
C GLU A 317 -16.22 -5.97 -5.88
N SER A 318 -15.81 -6.22 -7.14
CA SER A 318 -15.65 -5.16 -8.12
C SER A 318 -16.21 -5.54 -9.48
N ASP A 319 -16.79 -4.54 -10.17
CA ASP A 319 -17.24 -4.61 -11.56
C ASP A 319 -16.59 -3.47 -12.34
N ASP A 320 -15.93 -3.82 -13.42
CA ASP A 320 -15.18 -2.90 -14.26
C ASP A 320 -15.52 -3.11 -15.72
N ARG A 321 -15.95 -2.07 -16.42
CA ARG A 321 -16.27 -2.13 -17.84
C ARG A 321 -15.87 -0.85 -18.56
N GLY A 322 -15.42 -0.98 -19.80
CA GLY A 322 -15.07 0.19 -20.59
C GLY A 322 -14.70 -0.11 -22.02
N LEU A 323 -14.64 0.94 -22.81
CA LEU A 323 -13.99 0.97 -24.11
C LEU A 323 -12.60 1.55 -23.96
N PHE A 324 -11.64 0.90 -24.59
CA PHE A 324 -10.23 1.28 -24.57
C PHE A 324 -9.64 1.36 -25.96
N ALA A 325 -8.67 2.26 -26.14
CA ALA A 325 -7.91 2.37 -27.38
C ALA A 325 -7.11 1.08 -27.62
N SER A 326 -7.12 0.60 -28.86
CA SER A 326 -6.32 -0.51 -29.34
C SER A 326 -5.15 -0.05 -30.22
N SER A 327 -5.45 0.76 -31.26
CA SER A 327 -4.43 1.29 -32.18
C SER A 327 -4.94 2.53 -32.91
N VAL A 328 -4.01 3.36 -33.37
CA VAL A 328 -4.30 4.46 -34.32
C VAL A 328 -4.19 3.90 -35.74
N LEU A 329 -5.18 4.18 -36.58
CA LEU A 329 -5.19 3.74 -37.99
C LEU A 329 -4.23 4.58 -38.84
N ALA A 330 -4.06 4.19 -40.10
CA ALA A 330 -3.10 4.80 -41.05
C ALA A 330 -3.38 6.28 -41.36
N ASP A 331 -4.58 6.80 -41.07
CA ASP A 331 -4.95 8.19 -41.18
C ASP A 331 -4.39 9.08 -40.02
N ASN A 332 -3.69 8.47 -39.06
CA ASN A 332 -3.15 9.09 -37.85
C ASN A 332 -4.22 9.78 -36.96
N ARG A 333 -5.49 9.49 -37.15
CA ARG A 333 -6.62 10.15 -36.49
C ARG A 333 -7.63 9.17 -35.88
N THR A 334 -8.02 8.17 -36.65
CA THR A 334 -9.00 7.18 -36.22
C THR A 334 -8.37 6.21 -35.23
N VAL A 335 -9.00 6.03 -34.06
CA VAL A 335 -8.61 5.08 -33.03
C VAL A 335 -9.55 3.89 -33.06
N SER A 336 -9.01 2.70 -33.30
CA SER A 336 -9.75 1.46 -33.08
C SER A 336 -9.87 1.17 -31.58
N ARG A 337 -11.00 0.59 -31.16
CA ARG A 337 -11.28 0.31 -29.76
C ARG A 337 -11.70 -1.14 -29.54
N TYR A 338 -11.51 -1.61 -28.31
CA TYR A 338 -12.09 -2.86 -27.82
C TYR A 338 -12.92 -2.60 -26.56
N SER A 339 -13.95 -3.41 -26.35
CA SER A 339 -14.70 -3.43 -25.10
C SER A 339 -14.09 -4.44 -24.15
N PHE A 340 -14.00 -4.05 -22.91
CA PHE A 340 -13.50 -4.86 -21.81
C PHE A 340 -14.51 -4.82 -20.67
N SER A 341 -14.80 -5.97 -20.08
CA SER A 341 -15.55 -6.08 -18.83
C SER A 341 -14.85 -7.08 -17.92
N PHE A 342 -14.83 -6.77 -16.64
CA PHE A 342 -14.13 -7.54 -15.62
C PHE A 342 -14.93 -7.53 -14.33
N GLY A 343 -15.09 -8.68 -13.71
CA GLY A 343 -15.74 -8.82 -12.39
C GLY A 343 -14.87 -9.63 -11.46
N GLU A 344 -14.70 -9.20 -10.22
CA GLU A 344 -13.93 -9.88 -9.21
C GLU A 344 -14.71 -10.00 -7.91
N ASN A 345 -14.51 -11.13 -7.25
CA ASN A 345 -14.99 -11.41 -5.91
C ASN A 345 -13.84 -12.00 -5.09
N VAL A 346 -13.50 -11.38 -3.98
CA VAL A 346 -12.38 -11.75 -3.12
C VAL A 346 -12.83 -11.84 -1.67
N ASP A 347 -12.71 -13.02 -1.08
CA ASP A 347 -12.91 -13.23 0.35
C ASP A 347 -11.60 -13.60 1.02
N VAL A 348 -11.25 -12.90 2.10
CA VAL A 348 -10.06 -13.17 2.91
C VAL A 348 -10.45 -13.38 4.37
N PHE A 349 -10.06 -14.52 4.91
CA PHE A 349 -10.04 -14.77 6.35
C PHE A 349 -8.58 -14.85 6.79
N ALA A 350 -8.18 -14.03 7.75
CA ALA A 350 -6.83 -14.04 8.29
C ALA A 350 -6.85 -13.97 9.81
N VAL A 351 -6.03 -14.79 10.46
CA VAL A 351 -5.81 -14.77 11.91
C VAL A 351 -4.33 -14.95 12.20
N ASP A 352 -3.81 -14.18 13.15
CA ASP A 352 -2.44 -14.25 13.65
C ASP A 352 -2.49 -14.28 15.18
N THR A 353 -2.01 -15.36 15.77
CA THR A 353 -1.92 -15.56 17.22
C THR A 353 -0.45 -15.60 17.61
N ARG A 354 -0.05 -14.74 18.54
CA ARG A 354 1.35 -14.64 18.95
C ARG A 354 1.50 -14.49 20.46
N VAL A 355 2.56 -15.08 20.97
CA VAL A 355 3.06 -14.91 22.33
C VAL A 355 4.27 -14.00 22.25
N LYS A 356 4.30 -12.99 23.09
CA LYS A 356 5.42 -12.07 23.25
C LYS A 356 6.03 -12.27 24.62
N TYR A 357 7.33 -12.36 24.67
CA TYR A 357 8.08 -12.44 25.92
C TYR A 357 9.22 -11.43 25.92
N ARG A 358 9.26 -10.61 26.96
CA ARG A 358 10.35 -9.67 27.23
C ARG A 358 10.96 -10.02 28.58
N GLY A 359 12.23 -10.40 28.58
CA GLY A 359 12.92 -10.80 29.81
C GLY A 359 14.42 -10.92 29.61
N ASP A 360 15.12 -11.17 30.69
CA ASP A 360 16.58 -11.23 30.71
C ASP A 360 17.08 -12.67 30.97
N THR A 361 18.14 -13.07 30.25
CA THR A 361 18.89 -14.29 30.50
C THR A 361 20.35 -13.91 30.77
N GLY A 362 20.69 -13.72 32.03
CA GLY A 362 21.98 -13.18 32.41
C GLY A 362 22.17 -11.76 31.93
N ALA A 363 23.16 -11.53 31.07
CA ALA A 363 23.40 -10.21 30.48
C ALA A 363 22.60 -9.95 29.19
N LEU A 364 21.87 -10.93 28.70
CA LEU A 364 21.12 -10.83 27.46
C LEU A 364 19.67 -10.45 27.78
N ARG A 365 19.17 -9.39 27.12
CA ARG A 365 17.75 -9.05 27.10
C ARG A 365 17.12 -9.59 25.83
N HIS A 366 16.00 -10.28 25.96
CA HIS A 366 15.24 -10.88 24.88
C HIS A 366 13.93 -10.15 24.67
N ASP A 367 13.59 -9.89 23.40
CA ASP A 367 12.29 -9.42 22.95
C ASP A 367 11.78 -10.47 21.93
N LEU A 368 11.15 -11.53 22.44
CA LEU A 368 10.82 -12.72 21.69
C LEU A 368 9.35 -12.68 21.26
N VAL A 369 9.10 -13.03 20.01
CA VAL A 369 7.77 -13.18 19.42
C VAL A 369 7.69 -14.57 18.77
N ALA A 370 6.79 -15.42 19.27
CA ALA A 370 6.46 -16.69 18.65
C ALA A 370 5.00 -16.66 18.19
N GLY A 371 4.70 -17.09 16.97
CA GLY A 371 3.34 -16.98 16.46
C GLY A 371 2.97 -18.05 15.45
N LEU A 372 1.66 -18.25 15.35
CA LEU A 372 0.97 -19.09 14.39
C LEU A 372 -0.04 -18.22 13.65
N ASP A 373 0.03 -18.18 12.35
CA ASP A 373 -0.97 -17.53 11.52
C ASP A 373 -1.63 -18.50 10.54
N TYR A 374 -2.86 -18.17 10.20
CA TYR A 374 -3.63 -18.84 9.16
C TYR A 374 -4.32 -17.80 8.28
N ARG A 375 -4.26 -18.04 6.96
CA ARG A 375 -4.96 -17.25 5.95
C ARG A 375 -5.68 -18.14 4.97
N ARG A 376 -6.93 -17.81 4.69
CA ARG A 376 -7.70 -18.31 3.55
C ARG A 376 -8.03 -17.16 2.62
N TYR A 377 -7.62 -17.30 1.38
CA TYR A 377 -7.89 -16.36 0.30
C TYR A 377 -8.70 -17.08 -0.78
N ASP A 378 -9.89 -16.58 -1.06
CA ASP A 378 -10.84 -17.14 -2.03
C ASP A 378 -11.06 -16.08 -3.12
N TYR A 379 -10.77 -16.42 -4.38
CA TYR A 379 -10.78 -15.49 -5.50
C TYR A 379 -11.55 -16.06 -6.67
N VAL A 380 -12.53 -15.30 -7.19
CA VAL A 380 -13.20 -15.58 -8.45
C VAL A 380 -13.08 -14.36 -9.35
N GLY A 381 -12.49 -14.56 -10.53
CA GLY A 381 -12.35 -13.53 -11.55
C GLY A 381 -13.09 -13.92 -12.83
N SER A 382 -13.83 -12.98 -13.40
CA SER A 382 -14.54 -13.14 -14.66
C SER A 382 -14.20 -11.99 -15.62
N SER A 383 -14.09 -12.25 -16.91
CA SER A 383 -13.79 -11.22 -17.91
C SER A 383 -14.47 -11.46 -19.22
N ALA A 384 -14.56 -10.42 -20.03
CA ALA A 384 -14.95 -10.51 -21.42
C ALA A 384 -14.25 -9.41 -22.24
N PHE A 385 -13.84 -9.77 -23.45
CA PHE A 385 -13.22 -8.88 -24.42
C PHE A 385 -13.96 -8.95 -25.74
N VAL A 386 -14.24 -7.79 -26.35
CA VAL A 386 -14.84 -7.69 -27.68
C VAL A 386 -14.01 -6.72 -28.51
N PHE A 387 -13.32 -7.27 -29.50
CA PHE A 387 -12.57 -6.48 -30.50
C PHE A 387 -13.50 -5.92 -31.57
N GLY A 388 -13.08 -4.82 -32.23
CA GLY A 388 -13.89 -4.18 -33.27
C GLY A 388 -15.06 -3.35 -32.72
N SER A 389 -14.95 -2.86 -31.51
CA SER A 389 -15.86 -1.85 -30.97
C SER A 389 -15.81 -0.57 -31.81
N PRO A 390 -16.86 0.28 -31.80
CA PRO A 390 -16.91 1.48 -32.64
C PRO A 390 -15.66 2.33 -32.50
N ASN A 391 -15.06 2.70 -33.63
CA ASN A 391 -13.90 3.60 -33.68
C ASN A 391 -14.27 4.99 -33.15
N THR A 392 -13.26 5.79 -32.78
CA THR A 392 -13.43 7.19 -32.37
C THR A 392 -12.30 8.06 -32.95
N ASP A 393 -12.48 9.36 -32.92
CA ASP A 393 -11.47 10.34 -33.31
C ASP A 393 -10.50 10.59 -32.15
N LEU A 394 -9.20 10.57 -32.39
CA LEU A 394 -8.15 10.77 -31.38
C LEU A 394 -8.21 12.16 -30.74
N PHE A 395 -8.52 13.18 -31.55
CA PHE A 395 -8.49 14.61 -31.14
C PHE A 395 -9.86 15.17 -30.79
N ASN A 396 -10.96 14.51 -31.24
CA ASN A 396 -12.33 14.90 -30.94
C ASN A 396 -13.20 13.67 -30.74
N PRO A 397 -13.04 12.93 -29.63
CA PRO A 397 -13.74 11.68 -29.38
C PRO A 397 -15.26 11.84 -29.40
N VAL A 398 -15.95 11.00 -30.18
CA VAL A 398 -17.41 10.95 -30.22
C VAL A 398 -17.92 10.17 -29.01
N GLN A 399 -18.89 10.74 -28.30
CA GLN A 399 -19.52 10.19 -27.10
C GLN A 399 -21.01 9.93 -27.35
N GLY A 400 -21.65 9.13 -26.47
CA GLY A 400 -23.08 8.83 -26.54
C GLY A 400 -23.43 7.59 -27.39
N LEU A 401 -22.43 6.77 -27.71
CA LEU A 401 -22.66 5.52 -28.43
C LEU A 401 -23.28 4.46 -27.51
N LYS A 402 -24.26 3.75 -28.03
CA LYS A 402 -24.85 2.61 -27.31
C LYS A 402 -23.95 1.38 -27.45
N ILE A 403 -23.33 0.98 -26.34
CA ILE A 403 -22.48 -0.19 -26.27
C ILE A 403 -23.20 -1.29 -25.47
N THR A 404 -23.16 -2.51 -25.98
CA THR A 404 -23.67 -3.68 -25.26
C THR A 404 -22.52 -4.35 -24.53
N ALA A 405 -22.66 -4.51 -23.22
CA ALA A 405 -21.69 -5.22 -22.41
C ALA A 405 -21.65 -6.71 -22.82
N PRO A 406 -20.47 -7.28 -23.09
CA PRO A 406 -20.36 -8.71 -23.34
C PRO A 406 -20.65 -9.51 -22.05
N PRO A 407 -21.16 -10.76 -22.17
CA PRO A 407 -21.34 -11.62 -21.00
C PRO A 407 -19.98 -12.01 -20.41
N LEU A 408 -19.86 -11.90 -19.09
CA LEU A 408 -18.65 -12.30 -18.38
C LEU A 408 -18.48 -13.82 -18.37
N VAL A 409 -17.23 -14.26 -18.56
CA VAL A 409 -16.82 -15.67 -18.45
C VAL A 409 -15.79 -15.77 -17.34
N VAL A 410 -15.96 -16.72 -16.42
CA VAL A 410 -14.99 -16.98 -15.36
C VAL A 410 -13.68 -17.45 -15.99
N PHE A 411 -12.58 -16.75 -15.70
CA PHE A 411 -11.24 -17.09 -16.17
C PHE A 411 -10.34 -17.59 -15.03
N SER A 412 -10.71 -17.32 -13.78
CA SER A 412 -9.98 -17.77 -12.60
C SER A 412 -10.94 -18.04 -11.45
N ASP A 413 -10.77 -19.19 -10.79
CA ASP A 413 -11.47 -19.58 -9.59
C ASP A 413 -10.46 -20.32 -8.70
N GLN A 414 -9.94 -19.61 -7.67
CA GLN A 414 -8.81 -20.06 -6.88
C GLN A 414 -9.11 -19.99 -5.38
N LEU A 415 -8.68 -21.02 -4.65
CA LEU A 415 -8.65 -21.03 -3.21
C LEU A 415 -7.21 -21.24 -2.74
N GLN A 416 -6.66 -20.30 -2.00
CA GLN A 416 -5.36 -20.45 -1.35
C GLN A 416 -5.55 -20.50 0.17
N LYS A 417 -4.89 -21.46 0.81
CA LYS A 417 -4.78 -21.56 2.26
C LYS A 417 -3.31 -21.54 2.63
N GLN A 418 -2.96 -20.76 3.62
CA GLN A 418 -1.61 -20.70 4.15
C GLN A 418 -1.64 -20.82 5.66
N THR A 419 -0.78 -21.66 6.21
CA THR A 419 -0.50 -21.76 7.64
C THR A 419 0.97 -21.48 7.85
N GLY A 420 1.30 -20.60 8.79
CA GLY A 420 2.69 -20.22 9.08
C GLY A 420 3.00 -20.32 10.56
N LEU A 421 4.13 -20.94 10.90
CA LEU A 421 4.71 -20.94 12.25
C LEU A 421 5.99 -20.13 12.23
N TYR A 422 6.10 -19.13 13.09
CA TYR A 422 7.25 -18.23 13.12
C TYR A 422 7.76 -17.95 14.52
N LEU A 423 9.05 -17.65 14.60
CA LEU A 423 9.77 -17.25 15.81
C LEU A 423 10.73 -16.13 15.46
N GLN A 424 10.71 -15.06 16.25
CA GLN A 424 11.68 -13.97 16.17
C GLN A 424 12.18 -13.65 17.57
N ASP A 425 13.48 -13.43 17.70
CA ASP A 425 14.10 -12.90 18.92
C ASP A 425 14.98 -11.70 18.58
N GLN A 426 14.75 -10.59 19.25
CA GLN A 426 15.67 -9.46 19.30
C GLN A 426 16.46 -9.53 20.59
N ILE A 427 17.72 -9.85 20.48
CA ILE A 427 18.66 -10.08 21.60
C ILE A 427 19.52 -8.84 21.77
N LYS A 428 19.49 -8.24 22.95
CA LYS A 428 20.30 -7.08 23.28
C LYS A 428 21.40 -7.49 24.28
N LEU A 429 22.63 -7.14 23.96
CA LEU A 429 23.79 -7.28 24.82
C LEU A 429 24.53 -5.94 24.84
N ASP A 430 24.41 -5.20 25.93
CA ASP A 430 24.91 -3.83 26.04
C ASP A 430 24.41 -2.96 24.87
N LYS A 431 25.28 -2.55 23.95
CA LYS A 431 24.97 -1.74 22.77
C LYS A 431 24.72 -2.58 21.48
N TRP A 432 24.96 -3.88 21.52
CA TRP A 432 24.70 -4.78 20.41
C TRP A 432 23.25 -5.24 20.39
N ILE A 433 22.65 -5.26 19.20
CA ILE A 433 21.29 -5.73 18.97
C ILE A 433 21.35 -6.74 17.83
N ALA A 434 21.06 -8.02 18.12
CA ALA A 434 20.92 -9.07 17.14
C ALA A 434 19.44 -9.41 16.95
N THR A 435 18.96 -9.42 15.72
CA THR A 435 17.59 -9.85 15.38
C THR A 435 17.66 -11.12 14.55
N LEU A 436 17.09 -12.20 15.06
CA LEU A 436 17.03 -13.49 14.38
C LEU A 436 15.57 -13.88 14.23
N ALA A 437 15.16 -14.31 13.04
CA ALA A 437 13.81 -14.78 12.81
C ALA A 437 13.80 -15.96 11.83
N VAL A 438 12.89 -16.89 12.08
CA VAL A 438 12.67 -18.08 11.26
C VAL A 438 11.17 -18.32 11.11
N ARG A 439 10.78 -18.89 9.97
CA ARG A 439 9.40 -19.23 9.70
C ARG A 439 9.30 -20.44 8.77
N HIS A 440 8.31 -21.27 9.00
CA HIS A 440 7.92 -22.33 8.10
C HIS A 440 6.47 -22.15 7.66
N ASP A 441 6.24 -22.22 6.36
CA ASP A 441 4.93 -22.07 5.74
C ASP A 441 4.48 -23.33 5.03
N TRP A 442 3.20 -23.64 5.16
CA TRP A 442 2.45 -24.60 4.35
C TRP A 442 1.41 -23.84 3.54
N VAL A 443 1.52 -23.89 2.20
CA VAL A 443 0.62 -23.21 1.29
C VAL A 443 -0.06 -24.24 0.40
N GLU A 444 -1.38 -24.27 0.39
CA GLU A 444 -2.22 -25.06 -0.51
C GLU A 444 -2.94 -24.11 -1.47
N THR A 445 -2.71 -24.21 -2.77
CA THR A 445 -3.45 -23.49 -3.79
C THR A 445 -4.27 -24.46 -4.61
N THR A 446 -5.59 -24.28 -4.65
CA THR A 446 -6.53 -25.09 -5.42
C THR A 446 -7.07 -24.25 -6.57
N ASN A 447 -6.87 -24.70 -7.81
CA ASN A 447 -7.54 -24.16 -8.99
C ASN A 447 -8.83 -24.96 -9.24
N ARG A 448 -9.98 -24.35 -8.94
CA ARG A 448 -11.30 -25.02 -9.06
C ARG A 448 -11.80 -25.15 -10.48
N MET A 449 -11.21 -24.39 -11.43
CA MET A 449 -11.51 -24.52 -12.87
C MET A 449 -10.83 -25.74 -13.51
N ALA A 450 -9.66 -26.13 -13.02
CA ALA A 450 -8.88 -27.25 -13.56
C ALA A 450 -9.15 -28.56 -12.79
N ALA A 451 -10.42 -28.98 -12.69
CA ALA A 451 -10.85 -30.16 -11.95
C ALA A 451 -10.33 -30.23 -10.50
N GLY A 452 -10.14 -29.06 -9.87
CA GLY A 452 -9.64 -28.99 -8.50
C GLY A 452 -8.15 -29.30 -8.35
N ALA A 453 -7.33 -29.05 -9.38
CA ALA A 453 -5.89 -29.24 -9.31
C ALA A 453 -5.30 -28.47 -8.11
N LYS A 454 -4.53 -29.19 -7.28
CA LYS A 454 -3.90 -28.68 -6.08
C LYS A 454 -2.40 -28.56 -6.25
N VAL A 455 -1.85 -27.47 -5.75
CA VAL A 455 -0.41 -27.26 -5.57
C VAL A 455 -0.14 -27.06 -4.09
N GLU A 456 0.80 -27.82 -3.55
CA GLU A 456 1.24 -27.71 -2.17
C GLU A 456 2.70 -27.28 -2.14
N ASP A 457 2.95 -26.13 -1.52
CA ASP A 457 4.28 -25.59 -1.31
C ASP A 457 4.62 -25.61 0.19
N LYS A 458 5.89 -25.90 0.49
CA LYS A 458 6.45 -25.81 1.84
C LYS A 458 7.72 -24.99 1.76
N GLU A 459 7.74 -23.88 2.47
CA GLU A 459 8.86 -22.94 2.38
C GLU A 459 9.38 -22.58 3.77
N PHE A 460 10.70 -22.41 3.82
CA PHE A 460 11.40 -21.94 5.00
C PHE A 460 12.00 -20.57 4.71
N SER A 461 11.58 -19.58 5.50
CA SER A 461 12.08 -18.20 5.43
C SER A 461 12.85 -17.85 6.68
N TYR A 462 13.87 -17.01 6.55
CA TYR A 462 14.67 -16.56 7.68
C TYR A 462 15.19 -15.14 7.47
N ARG A 463 15.47 -14.48 8.58
CA ARG A 463 16.12 -13.18 8.64
C ARG A 463 17.15 -13.17 9.75
N ALA A 464 18.28 -12.54 9.49
CA ALA A 464 19.32 -12.26 10.48
C ALA A 464 19.77 -10.81 10.32
N GLY A 465 19.89 -10.10 11.42
CA GLY A 465 20.37 -8.73 11.43
C GLY A 465 21.20 -8.44 12.67
N LEU A 466 22.18 -7.57 12.53
CA LEU A 466 23.04 -7.11 13.62
C LEU A 466 23.18 -5.61 13.57
N SER A 467 22.96 -4.95 14.70
CA SER A 467 23.07 -3.50 14.87
C SER A 467 23.93 -3.16 16.08
N TYR A 468 24.54 -1.98 16.07
CA TYR A 468 25.26 -1.43 17.20
C TYR A 468 24.76 -0.02 17.55
N LEU A 469 24.24 0.16 18.74
CA LEU A 469 23.64 1.44 19.18
C LEU A 469 24.69 2.30 19.91
N PHE A 470 25.16 3.36 19.24
CA PHE A 470 26.04 4.35 19.85
C PHE A 470 25.24 5.31 20.76
N ASP A 471 25.90 5.89 21.76
CA ASP A 471 25.27 6.82 22.73
C ASP A 471 24.72 8.09 22.06
N ASN A 472 25.27 8.49 20.94
CA ASN A 472 24.81 9.65 20.16
C ASN A 472 23.59 9.35 19.27
N GLY A 473 23.05 8.11 19.31
CA GLY A 473 21.89 7.70 18.54
C GLY A 473 22.18 7.19 17.13
N LEU A 474 23.46 7.05 16.76
CA LEU A 474 23.88 6.42 15.51
C LEU A 474 23.80 4.90 15.63
N VAL A 475 23.23 4.23 14.62
CA VAL A 475 23.07 2.76 14.62
C VAL A 475 23.41 2.19 13.24
N PRO A 476 24.67 1.80 13.01
CA PRO A 476 25.02 0.96 11.86
C PRO A 476 24.40 -0.43 12.00
N TYR A 477 24.00 -1.01 10.88
CA TYR A 477 23.45 -2.36 10.82
C TYR A 477 23.81 -3.09 9.55
N VAL A 478 23.73 -4.42 9.61
CA VAL A 478 23.74 -5.31 8.46
C VAL A 478 22.61 -6.32 8.62
N ALA A 479 22.01 -6.73 7.51
CA ALA A 479 20.92 -7.69 7.52
C ALA A 479 20.92 -8.58 6.27
N TYR A 480 20.42 -9.78 6.46
CA TYR A 480 20.06 -10.72 5.40
C TYR A 480 18.60 -11.15 5.59
N SER A 481 17.84 -11.24 4.51
CA SER A 481 16.44 -11.68 4.54
C SER A 481 16.05 -12.46 3.29
N LYS A 482 15.14 -13.44 3.47
CA LYS A 482 14.60 -14.27 2.40
C LYS A 482 13.07 -14.16 2.34
N SER A 483 12.51 -14.14 1.13
CA SER A 483 11.07 -14.23 0.86
C SER A 483 10.75 -15.30 -0.17
N PHE A 484 9.48 -15.68 -0.24
CA PHE A 484 8.95 -16.55 -1.27
C PHE A 484 7.55 -16.10 -1.70
N GLN A 485 7.16 -16.45 -2.92
CA GLN A 485 5.83 -16.23 -3.45
C GLN A 485 5.43 -17.41 -4.33
N PRO A 486 4.35 -18.15 -4.00
CA PRO A 486 3.82 -19.22 -4.84
C PRO A 486 3.47 -18.71 -6.24
N VAL A 487 3.71 -19.53 -7.24
CA VAL A 487 3.44 -19.25 -8.65
C VAL A 487 2.54 -20.34 -9.20
N ALA A 488 1.39 -19.96 -9.77
CA ALA A 488 0.51 -20.90 -10.45
C ALA A 488 1.07 -21.22 -11.86
N GLY A 489 0.91 -22.48 -12.29
CA GLY A 489 1.28 -22.93 -13.61
C GLY A 489 2.16 -24.17 -13.63
N SER A 490 2.51 -24.62 -14.85
CA SER A 490 3.35 -25.79 -15.08
C SER A 490 4.17 -25.63 -16.36
N THR A 491 5.26 -26.38 -16.45
CA THR A 491 6.05 -26.53 -17.66
C THR A 491 5.29 -27.35 -18.71
N PHE A 492 5.82 -27.45 -19.94
CA PHE A 492 5.30 -28.33 -21.00
C PHE A 492 5.20 -29.79 -20.56
N SER A 493 6.14 -30.28 -19.75
CA SER A 493 6.12 -31.64 -19.21
C SER A 493 5.09 -31.86 -18.09
N GLY A 494 4.35 -30.81 -17.66
CA GLY A 494 3.38 -30.88 -16.58
C GLY A 494 3.99 -30.73 -15.19
N ALA A 495 5.30 -30.48 -15.07
CA ALA A 495 5.93 -30.18 -13.77
C ALA A 495 5.42 -28.82 -13.25
N LEU A 496 4.87 -28.80 -12.04
CA LEU A 496 4.36 -27.60 -11.40
C LEU A 496 5.49 -26.58 -11.14
N PHE A 497 5.17 -25.30 -11.23
CA PHE A 497 6.11 -24.25 -10.90
C PHE A 497 6.41 -24.24 -9.40
N LYS A 498 7.68 -23.97 -9.07
CA LYS A 498 8.12 -23.71 -7.71
C LYS A 498 7.80 -22.26 -7.33
N PRO A 499 7.71 -21.92 -6.06
CA PRO A 499 7.65 -20.53 -5.64
C PRO A 499 8.84 -19.72 -6.20
N THR A 500 8.57 -18.47 -6.60
CA THR A 500 9.67 -17.51 -6.76
C THR A 500 10.25 -17.20 -5.39
N THR A 501 11.55 -17.00 -5.31
CA THR A 501 12.26 -16.64 -4.07
C THR A 501 12.93 -15.30 -4.22
N GLY A 502 13.00 -14.54 -3.12
CA GLY A 502 13.73 -13.28 -3.04
C GLY A 502 14.75 -13.35 -1.92
N GLU A 503 15.97 -12.89 -2.18
CA GLU A 503 17.05 -12.80 -1.20
C GLU A 503 17.63 -11.39 -1.20
N GLN A 504 17.91 -10.84 -0.01
CA GLN A 504 18.46 -9.51 0.11
C GLN A 504 19.56 -9.44 1.14
N TYR A 505 20.65 -8.79 0.76
CA TYR A 505 21.67 -8.25 1.65
C TYR A 505 21.47 -6.76 1.77
N GLU A 506 21.46 -6.25 3.00
CA GLU A 506 21.31 -4.83 3.30
C GLU A 506 22.33 -4.41 4.34
N ALA A 507 22.97 -3.26 4.12
CA ALA A 507 23.81 -2.60 5.11
C ALA A 507 23.41 -1.12 5.18
N GLY A 508 23.33 -0.58 6.39
CA GLY A 508 22.90 0.80 6.54
C GLY A 508 23.29 1.41 7.87
N VAL A 509 22.88 2.66 8.00
CA VAL A 509 23.02 3.45 9.23
C VAL A 509 21.70 4.14 9.50
N LYS A 510 21.22 4.02 10.74
CA LYS A 510 20.11 4.80 11.27
C LYS A 510 20.61 5.82 12.28
N PHE A 511 19.89 6.92 12.37
CA PHE A 511 20.19 7.95 13.35
C PHE A 511 18.89 8.45 14.01
N ASP A 512 18.84 8.36 15.32
CA ASP A 512 17.80 8.95 16.16
C ASP A 512 18.43 10.02 17.06
N ALA A 513 17.92 11.22 17.01
CA ALA A 513 18.51 12.42 17.60
C ALA A 513 18.53 12.39 19.12
N ARG A 514 19.42 11.56 19.67
CA ARG A 514 19.74 11.56 21.11
C ARG A 514 20.84 12.58 21.38
N GLY A 515 20.57 13.52 22.28
CA GLY A 515 21.56 14.54 22.65
C GLY A 515 21.56 15.79 21.76
N LEU A 516 20.62 15.93 20.85
CA LEU A 516 20.34 17.22 20.20
C LEU A 516 19.66 18.19 21.19
N PRO A 517 19.71 19.51 20.91
CA PRO A 517 19.03 20.48 21.77
C PRO A 517 17.56 20.15 21.99
N PRO A 518 16.97 20.48 23.15
CA PRO A 518 15.54 20.33 23.39
C PRO A 518 14.72 20.97 22.25
N GLY A 519 13.67 20.27 21.80
CA GLY A 519 12.82 20.72 20.69
C GLY A 519 13.24 20.23 19.31
N VAL A 520 14.40 19.59 19.15
CA VAL A 520 14.79 18.95 17.89
C VAL A 520 14.46 17.47 17.92
N LYS A 521 13.61 17.02 16.98
CA LYS A 521 13.32 15.60 16.73
C LYS A 521 13.78 15.29 15.31
N LEU A 522 14.61 14.27 15.15
CA LEU A 522 15.18 13.89 13.88
C LEU A 522 15.33 12.38 13.81
N PHE A 523 14.87 11.78 12.73
CA PHE A 523 15.17 10.41 12.36
C PHE A 523 15.72 10.38 10.94
N ALA A 524 16.84 9.69 10.73
CA ALA A 524 17.44 9.54 9.41
C ALA A 524 17.90 8.11 9.16
N THR A 525 17.86 7.69 7.90
CA THR A 525 18.35 6.38 7.45
C THR A 525 19.18 6.54 6.17
N LEU A 526 20.22 5.74 6.07
CA LEU A 526 20.98 5.52 4.84
C LEU A 526 21.18 4.01 4.71
N ALA A 527 20.75 3.41 3.60
CA ALA A 527 20.84 1.98 3.36
C ALA A 527 21.31 1.68 1.94
N ALA A 528 22.22 0.71 1.82
CA ALA A 528 22.57 0.08 0.56
C ALA A 528 22.05 -1.35 0.56
N PHE A 529 21.49 -1.81 -0.57
CA PHE A 529 20.92 -3.14 -0.69
C PHE A 529 21.28 -3.81 -2.01
N ASN A 530 21.27 -5.14 -1.99
CA ASN A 530 21.30 -6.01 -3.16
C ASN A 530 20.19 -7.04 -2.99
N LEU A 531 19.20 -7.02 -3.87
CA LEU A 531 18.00 -7.83 -3.88
C LEU A 531 17.99 -8.69 -5.14
N THR A 532 17.85 -10.01 -5.02
CA THR A 532 17.77 -10.95 -6.13
C THR A 532 16.45 -11.73 -6.05
N GLN A 533 15.69 -11.74 -7.14
CA GLN A 533 14.51 -12.62 -7.32
C GLN A 533 14.88 -13.76 -8.26
N GLN A 534 14.60 -15.00 -7.86
CA GLN A 534 14.88 -16.23 -8.62
C GLN A 534 13.60 -17.01 -8.93
N ASN A 535 13.72 -18.01 -9.78
CA ASN A 535 12.61 -18.85 -10.26
C ASN A 535 11.54 -18.01 -11.00
N VAL A 536 11.92 -16.94 -11.66
CA VAL A 536 11.00 -16.13 -12.50
C VAL A 536 10.67 -16.91 -13.77
N SER A 537 9.39 -16.95 -14.13
CA SER A 537 8.93 -17.64 -15.34
C SER A 537 9.40 -16.90 -16.58
N THR A 538 10.05 -17.63 -17.49
CA THR A 538 10.53 -17.16 -18.79
C THR A 538 10.01 -18.05 -19.91
N PRO A 539 9.95 -17.60 -21.19
CA PRO A 539 9.50 -18.42 -22.30
C PRO A 539 10.31 -19.73 -22.43
N ASP A 540 9.62 -20.83 -22.68
CA ASP A 540 10.27 -22.10 -23.06
C ASP A 540 10.63 -22.06 -24.54
N ALA A 541 11.93 -21.96 -24.85
CA ALA A 541 12.42 -21.89 -26.22
C ALA A 541 12.15 -23.17 -27.06
N ALA A 542 11.97 -24.32 -26.38
CA ALA A 542 11.70 -25.60 -27.03
C ALA A 542 10.20 -25.84 -27.29
N HIS A 543 9.32 -25.20 -26.46
CA HIS A 543 7.88 -25.43 -26.51
C HIS A 543 7.13 -24.09 -26.48
N THR A 544 6.84 -23.56 -27.69
CA THR A 544 6.14 -22.27 -27.84
C THR A 544 4.80 -22.25 -27.08
N GLY A 545 4.57 -21.20 -26.32
CA GLY A 545 3.37 -21.02 -25.50
C GLY A 545 3.49 -21.57 -24.07
N PHE A 546 4.60 -22.22 -23.75
CA PHE A 546 4.94 -22.66 -22.38
C PHE A 546 6.02 -21.80 -21.76
N SER A 547 6.19 -21.94 -20.46
CA SER A 547 7.21 -21.23 -19.67
C SER A 547 7.99 -22.22 -18.82
N ILE A 548 9.22 -21.83 -18.48
CA ILE A 548 10.11 -22.51 -17.52
C ILE A 548 10.64 -21.47 -16.52
N GLN A 549 11.07 -21.93 -15.34
CA GLN A 549 11.52 -21.04 -14.26
C GLN A 549 13.04 -20.90 -14.24
N THR A 550 13.59 -20.23 -15.22
CA THR A 550 15.03 -19.95 -15.35
C THR A 550 15.37 -18.48 -15.10
N GLY A 551 14.36 -17.63 -14.96
CA GLY A 551 14.54 -16.20 -14.85
C GLY A 551 15.09 -15.75 -13.50
N GLU A 552 15.86 -14.67 -13.56
CA GLU A 552 16.39 -13.97 -12.38
C GLU A 552 16.37 -12.47 -12.62
N VAL A 553 16.02 -11.72 -11.58
CA VAL A 553 16.05 -10.26 -11.56
C VAL A 553 16.91 -9.81 -10.40
N GLU A 554 17.82 -8.90 -10.65
CA GLU A 554 18.65 -8.25 -9.63
C GLU A 554 18.31 -6.77 -9.52
N VAL A 555 18.20 -6.27 -8.28
CA VAL A 555 17.97 -4.84 -7.99
C VAL A 555 18.97 -4.41 -6.90
N LYS A 556 19.83 -3.46 -7.25
CA LYS A 556 20.79 -2.84 -6.34
C LYS A 556 20.42 -1.38 -6.11
N GLY A 557 20.67 -0.88 -4.92
CA GLY A 557 20.35 0.52 -4.69
C GLY A 557 20.94 1.12 -3.43
N LEU A 558 20.76 2.44 -3.37
CA LEU A 558 21.05 3.28 -2.21
C LEU A 558 19.81 4.09 -1.88
N GLU A 559 19.39 4.08 -0.63
CA GLU A 559 18.25 4.83 -0.12
C GLU A 559 18.69 5.70 1.05
N ALA A 560 18.31 6.98 1.01
CA ALA A 560 18.49 7.91 2.11
C ALA A 560 17.15 8.58 2.43
N GLU A 561 16.79 8.65 3.69
CA GLU A 561 15.61 9.36 4.19
C GLU A 561 15.96 10.14 5.43
N VAL A 562 15.34 11.32 5.58
CA VAL A 562 15.39 12.11 6.78
C VAL A 562 14.02 12.74 7.04
N VAL A 563 13.55 12.62 8.29
CA VAL A 563 12.34 13.26 8.78
C VAL A 563 12.71 14.02 10.05
N GLY A 564 12.31 15.28 10.13
CA GLY A 564 12.67 16.10 11.28
C GLY A 564 11.61 17.13 11.64
N ARG A 565 11.62 17.55 12.92
CA ARG A 565 10.81 18.64 13.45
C ARG A 565 11.63 19.46 14.45
N ILE A 566 11.66 20.77 14.25
CA ILE A 566 12.46 21.70 15.04
C ILE A 566 11.53 22.69 15.72
N ASN A 567 11.53 22.69 17.07
CA ASN A 567 10.77 23.62 17.92
C ASN A 567 9.29 23.75 17.55
N GLU A 568 8.68 22.65 17.07
CA GLU A 568 7.30 22.62 16.54
C GLU A 568 7.04 23.64 15.39
N ARG A 569 8.07 24.35 14.93
CA ARG A 569 8.00 25.40 13.89
C ARG A 569 8.33 24.89 12.49
N VAL A 570 9.39 24.08 12.38
CA VAL A 570 9.85 23.56 11.12
C VAL A 570 9.67 22.06 11.11
N SER A 571 8.88 21.55 10.16
CA SER A 571 8.78 20.12 9.87
C SER A 571 9.36 19.88 8.49
N PHE A 572 10.14 18.83 8.31
CA PHE A 572 10.72 18.51 7.02
C PHE A 572 10.86 17.01 6.80
N ASN A 573 10.85 16.64 5.53
CA ASN A 573 11.05 15.28 5.06
C ASN A 573 11.85 15.38 3.75
N ALA A 574 12.89 14.58 3.60
CA ALA A 574 13.65 14.49 2.36
C ALA A 574 14.07 13.05 2.09
N SER A 575 14.07 12.66 0.83
CA SER A 575 14.48 11.33 0.42
C SER A 575 15.27 11.35 -0.89
N TYR A 576 16.21 10.40 -0.99
CA TYR A 576 16.94 10.09 -2.20
C TYR A 576 16.95 8.58 -2.43
N THR A 577 16.77 8.17 -3.66
CA THR A 577 16.90 6.78 -4.08
C THR A 577 17.75 6.69 -5.34
N TYR A 578 18.71 5.80 -5.32
CA TYR A 578 19.36 5.27 -6.50
C TYR A 578 18.96 3.81 -6.65
N THR A 579 18.45 3.41 -7.83
CA THR A 579 18.05 2.03 -8.11
C THR A 579 18.61 1.58 -9.45
N ASP A 580 19.35 0.49 -9.45
CA ASP A 580 19.80 -0.20 -10.65
C ASP A 580 19.16 -1.59 -10.68
N SER A 581 18.29 -1.80 -11.68
CA SER A 581 17.50 -3.04 -11.82
C SER A 581 17.79 -3.68 -13.16
N GLU A 582 17.93 -5.02 -13.18
CA GLU A 582 18.26 -5.77 -14.39
C GLU A 582 17.62 -7.17 -14.36
N VAL A 583 17.11 -7.62 -15.49
CA VAL A 583 16.80 -9.02 -15.74
C VAL A 583 18.11 -9.74 -16.08
N THR A 584 18.70 -10.42 -15.08
CA THR A 584 20.04 -11.04 -15.18
C THR A 584 20.01 -12.42 -15.83
N LYS A 585 18.83 -13.10 -15.80
CA LYS A 585 18.60 -14.36 -16.50
C LYS A 585 17.21 -14.37 -17.13
N SER A 586 17.14 -14.69 -18.40
CA SER A 586 15.92 -14.92 -19.16
C SER A 586 16.20 -15.70 -20.44
N ASN A 587 15.24 -16.47 -20.91
CA ASN A 587 15.24 -17.07 -22.24
C ASN A 587 14.51 -16.19 -23.27
N GLY A 588 14.00 -15.05 -22.84
CA GLY A 588 13.30 -14.07 -23.67
C GLY A 588 14.18 -12.90 -24.11
N PRO A 589 13.64 -11.98 -24.90
CA PRO A 589 14.33 -10.78 -25.35
C PRO A 589 14.51 -9.73 -24.24
N ASP A 590 13.96 -9.96 -23.07
CA ASP A 590 14.02 -9.09 -21.91
C ASP A 590 15.31 -9.22 -21.10
N LEU A 591 16.20 -10.14 -21.44
CA LEU A 591 17.52 -10.27 -20.82
C LEU A 591 18.31 -8.95 -20.89
N GLY A 592 18.86 -8.48 -19.78
CA GLY A 592 19.58 -7.22 -19.65
C GLY A 592 18.67 -5.98 -19.58
N ASN A 593 17.34 -6.15 -19.62
CA ASN A 593 16.41 -5.03 -19.51
C ASN A 593 16.24 -4.59 -18.05
N ARG A 594 16.01 -3.28 -17.88
CA ARG A 594 15.63 -2.69 -16.59
C ARG A 594 14.16 -2.97 -16.28
N LEU A 595 13.82 -3.13 -15.00
CA LEU A 595 12.43 -3.25 -14.58
C LEU A 595 11.62 -2.02 -14.99
N PRO A 596 10.38 -2.21 -15.49
CA PRO A 596 9.50 -1.10 -15.87
C PRO A 596 9.19 -0.18 -14.70
N MET A 597 8.99 1.12 -15.01
CA MET A 597 8.57 2.15 -14.04
C MET A 597 9.45 2.23 -12.80
N THR A 598 10.71 1.79 -12.92
CA THR A 598 11.71 1.83 -11.86
C THR A 598 12.73 2.91 -12.21
N PRO A 599 12.64 4.11 -11.60
CA PRO A 599 13.55 5.21 -11.89
C PRO A 599 14.94 4.94 -11.33
N LYS A 600 15.98 5.32 -12.08
CA LYS A 600 17.36 5.22 -11.60
C LYS A 600 17.65 6.19 -10.46
N HIS A 601 17.06 7.40 -10.53
CA HIS A 601 17.17 8.41 -9.50
C HIS A 601 15.80 8.96 -9.15
N LYS A 602 15.49 9.01 -7.85
CA LYS A 602 14.32 9.69 -7.29
C LYS A 602 14.79 10.59 -6.16
N VAL A 603 14.36 11.84 -6.16
CA VAL A 603 14.67 12.82 -5.12
C VAL A 603 13.37 13.49 -4.69
N SER A 604 13.16 13.67 -3.42
CA SER A 604 12.06 14.48 -2.92
C SER A 604 12.46 15.22 -1.65
N ALA A 605 11.89 16.41 -1.47
CA ALA A 605 12.03 17.19 -0.26
C ALA A 605 10.77 18.02 -0.03
N LEU A 606 10.33 18.09 1.22
CA LEU A 606 9.19 18.85 1.68
C LEU A 606 9.59 19.57 2.97
N VAL A 607 9.27 20.83 3.08
CA VAL A 607 9.47 21.65 4.28
C VAL A 607 8.17 22.36 4.60
N ASP A 608 7.81 22.37 5.86
CA ASP A 608 6.72 23.14 6.43
C ASP A 608 7.24 24.08 7.49
N TYR A 609 6.73 25.30 7.52
CA TYR A 609 7.00 26.27 8.56
C TYR A 609 5.68 26.75 9.17
N THR A 610 5.52 26.63 10.48
CA THR A 610 4.35 27.11 11.25
C THR A 610 4.78 28.10 12.31
N PHE A 611 4.21 29.30 12.29
CA PHE A 611 4.41 30.33 13.33
C PHE A 611 3.79 29.86 14.64
N GLN A 612 4.59 29.83 15.71
CA GLN A 612 4.13 29.38 17.04
C GLN A 612 3.73 30.53 17.95
N ASP A 613 4.13 31.76 17.61
CA ASP A 613 3.92 32.96 18.41
C ASP A 613 3.70 34.21 17.53
N GLY A 614 3.32 35.33 18.18
CA GLY A 614 3.06 36.60 17.51
C GLY A 614 1.71 36.65 16.77
N PRO A 615 1.49 37.67 15.93
CA PRO A 615 0.22 37.90 15.25
C PRO A 615 -0.12 36.85 14.17
N PHE A 616 0.85 36.02 13.80
CA PHE A 616 0.69 34.94 12.81
C PHE A 616 0.71 33.55 13.45
N ALA A 617 0.60 33.45 14.79
CA ALA A 617 0.57 32.16 15.47
C ALA A 617 -0.51 31.24 14.86
N GLY A 618 -0.14 29.99 14.54
CA GLY A 618 -0.98 29.01 13.86
C GLY A 618 -0.96 29.09 12.34
N PHE A 619 -0.48 30.19 11.75
CA PHE A 619 -0.30 30.25 10.28
C PHE A 619 0.94 29.46 9.87
N GLY A 620 0.82 28.66 8.81
CA GLY A 620 1.93 27.90 8.26
C GLY A 620 1.86 27.74 6.74
N ALA A 621 3.01 27.36 6.18
CA ALA A 621 3.14 27.09 4.75
C ALA A 621 4.13 25.97 4.50
N SER A 622 3.77 25.06 3.59
CA SER A 622 4.63 24.00 3.11
C SER A 622 5.01 24.17 1.66
N PHE A 623 6.22 23.76 1.32
CA PHE A 623 6.68 23.68 -0.06
C PHE A 623 7.54 22.45 -0.26
N GLY A 624 7.27 21.70 -1.35
CA GLY A 624 8.00 20.47 -1.65
C GLY A 624 8.25 20.28 -3.13
N GLY A 625 9.32 19.55 -3.44
CA GLY A 625 9.71 19.19 -4.79
C GLY A 625 9.99 17.69 -4.91
N ARG A 626 9.64 17.12 -6.05
CA ARG A 626 9.81 15.71 -6.39
C ARG A 626 10.40 15.58 -7.78
N TYR A 627 11.54 14.91 -7.88
CA TYR A 627 12.18 14.55 -9.16
C TYR A 627 12.17 13.04 -9.33
N THR A 628 11.79 12.57 -10.50
CA THR A 628 11.89 11.18 -10.94
C THR A 628 12.62 11.17 -12.28
N SER A 629 13.69 10.36 -12.38
CA SER A 629 14.42 10.19 -13.63
C SER A 629 13.59 9.40 -14.65
N GLU A 630 14.07 9.31 -15.87
CA GLU A 630 13.51 8.48 -16.92
C GLU A 630 13.36 7.01 -16.51
N THR A 631 12.32 6.33 -17.02
CA THR A 631 12.05 4.92 -16.75
C THR A 631 11.74 4.16 -18.04
N ALA A 632 12.05 2.86 -18.07
CA ALA A 632 11.49 1.98 -19.08
C ALA A 632 9.98 1.80 -18.82
N GLY A 633 9.16 1.85 -19.86
CA GLY A 633 7.71 1.65 -19.74
C GLY A 633 7.30 0.18 -19.76
N ASN A 634 8.15 -0.69 -20.31
CA ASN A 634 7.89 -2.13 -20.48
C ASN A 634 9.20 -2.92 -20.54
N LEU A 635 9.09 -4.23 -20.41
CA LEU A 635 10.11 -5.19 -20.84
C LEU A 635 9.94 -5.51 -22.32
N LEU A 636 11.01 -5.93 -23.00
CA LEU A 636 10.90 -6.50 -24.33
C LEU A 636 10.14 -7.83 -24.28
N GLY A 637 9.31 -8.09 -25.28
CA GLY A 637 8.53 -9.31 -25.37
C GLY A 637 7.85 -9.44 -26.74
N ALA A 638 7.19 -10.56 -26.97
CA ALA A 638 6.52 -10.86 -28.25
C ALA A 638 5.45 -9.79 -28.62
N PHE A 639 4.77 -9.26 -27.62
CA PHE A 639 3.74 -8.21 -27.81
C PHE A 639 4.26 -6.79 -27.52
N ALA A 640 5.54 -6.67 -27.15
CA ALA A 640 6.19 -5.41 -26.82
C ALA A 640 7.63 -5.40 -27.37
N PRO A 641 7.80 -5.32 -28.71
CA PRO A 641 9.12 -5.45 -29.35
C PRO A 641 10.00 -4.20 -29.20
N VAL A 642 9.49 -3.13 -28.61
CA VAL A 642 10.18 -1.86 -28.41
C VAL A 642 10.02 -1.42 -26.96
N ILE A 643 11.09 -0.93 -26.33
CA ILE A 643 11.02 -0.29 -25.01
C ILE A 643 10.62 1.18 -25.19
N TYR A 644 9.55 1.60 -24.57
CA TYR A 644 9.17 3.00 -24.50
C TYR A 644 9.88 3.66 -23.31
N GLN A 645 10.55 4.79 -23.56
CA GLN A 645 11.24 5.56 -22.53
C GLN A 645 10.31 6.66 -22.01
N ASN A 646 9.91 6.56 -20.76
CA ASN A 646 9.18 7.61 -20.06
C ASN A 646 10.16 8.70 -19.64
N VAL A 647 9.81 9.97 -19.87
CA VAL A 647 10.70 11.09 -19.63
C VAL A 647 10.82 11.44 -18.15
N ALA A 648 11.96 12.00 -17.77
CA ALA A 648 12.16 12.52 -16.42
C ALA A 648 11.17 13.66 -16.09
N VAL A 649 10.73 13.72 -14.84
CA VAL A 649 9.78 14.73 -14.38
C VAL A 649 10.19 15.34 -13.05
N THR A 650 10.00 16.67 -12.92
CA THR A 650 10.04 17.38 -11.65
C THR A 650 8.68 18.00 -11.39
N LEU A 651 8.12 17.75 -10.23
CA LEU A 651 6.83 18.28 -9.76
C LEU A 651 7.02 19.02 -8.44
N TRP A 652 6.15 20.00 -8.19
CA TRP A 652 6.17 20.82 -7.00
C TRP A 652 4.82 20.78 -6.31
N ASP A 653 4.83 20.68 -4.98
CA ASP A 653 3.64 20.68 -4.15
C ASP A 653 3.74 21.83 -3.13
N ALA A 654 2.61 22.39 -2.73
CA ALA A 654 2.56 23.44 -1.72
C ALA A 654 1.28 23.34 -0.88
N SER A 655 1.36 23.84 0.34
CA SER A 655 0.20 24.02 1.21
C SER A 655 0.32 25.33 1.97
N VAL A 656 -0.82 25.96 2.26
CA VAL A 656 -0.93 27.03 3.23
C VAL A 656 -2.01 26.63 4.22
N HIS A 657 -1.72 26.72 5.50
CA HIS A 657 -2.65 26.33 6.56
C HIS A 657 -2.70 27.34 7.70
N TYR A 658 -3.82 27.35 8.42
CA TYR A 658 -4.01 28.21 9.56
C TYR A 658 -4.78 27.46 10.66
N ASP A 659 -4.12 27.20 11.76
CA ASP A 659 -4.71 26.62 12.97
C ASP A 659 -5.16 27.76 13.90
N LEU A 660 -6.48 27.97 14.00
CA LEU A 660 -7.11 29.02 14.80
C LEU A 660 -8.03 28.41 15.86
N ASN A 661 -7.53 28.25 17.10
CA ASN A 661 -8.22 27.57 18.20
C ASN A 661 -8.65 26.14 17.76
N ASP A 662 -9.99 25.92 17.67
CA ASP A 662 -10.57 24.63 17.27
C ASP A 662 -10.71 24.49 15.74
N TRP A 663 -10.35 25.51 14.96
CA TRP A 663 -10.50 25.51 13.51
C TRP A 663 -9.17 25.32 12.80
N LYS A 664 -9.16 24.51 11.75
CA LYS A 664 -8.08 24.40 10.79
C LYS A 664 -8.56 24.76 9.40
N LEU A 665 -7.89 25.71 8.80
CA LEU A 665 -8.10 26.10 7.40
C LEU A 665 -6.88 25.65 6.60
N ALA A 666 -7.04 25.03 5.44
CA ALA A 666 -5.93 24.69 4.59
C ALA A 666 -6.27 24.85 3.11
N VAL A 667 -5.25 25.18 2.32
CA VAL A 667 -5.29 25.10 0.86
C VAL A 667 -4.04 24.34 0.43
N THR A 668 -4.23 23.20 -0.22
CA THR A 668 -3.16 22.35 -0.73
C THR A 668 -3.14 22.39 -2.25
N ALA A 669 -1.97 22.31 -2.84
CA ALA A 669 -1.78 22.20 -4.28
C ALA A 669 -0.74 21.14 -4.60
N SER A 670 -1.13 20.11 -5.33
CA SER A 670 -0.22 19.12 -5.91
C SER A 670 0.03 19.45 -7.39
N ASN A 671 1.27 19.24 -7.88
CA ASN A 671 1.70 19.69 -9.18
C ASN A 671 1.42 21.21 -9.39
N LEU A 672 1.90 22.02 -8.47
CA LEU A 672 1.60 23.45 -8.33
C LEU A 672 1.69 24.24 -9.64
N PHE A 673 2.69 23.93 -10.48
CA PHE A 673 2.91 24.64 -11.74
C PHE A 673 2.15 24.02 -12.93
N ASP A 674 1.22 23.10 -12.68
CA ASP A 674 0.37 22.45 -13.66
C ASP A 674 1.16 21.81 -14.83
N LYS A 675 2.29 21.17 -14.51
CA LYS A 675 3.10 20.52 -15.52
C LYS A 675 2.36 19.35 -16.14
N GLU A 676 2.16 19.39 -17.46
CA GLU A 676 1.68 18.25 -18.22
C GLU A 676 2.85 17.31 -18.53
N TYR A 677 2.70 16.02 -18.21
CA TYR A 677 3.70 15.01 -18.43
C TYR A 677 3.08 13.65 -18.67
N VAL A 678 3.79 12.77 -19.35
CA VAL A 678 3.42 11.36 -19.52
C VAL A 678 4.03 10.60 -18.33
N ALA A 679 3.19 10.02 -17.48
CA ALA A 679 3.63 9.24 -16.32
C ALA A 679 4.25 7.92 -16.75
N SER A 680 3.60 7.22 -17.70
CA SER A 680 4.13 6.00 -18.28
C SER A 680 3.52 5.72 -19.66
N CYS A 681 4.28 4.99 -20.47
CA CYS A 681 3.80 4.33 -21.68
C CYS A 681 4.31 2.88 -21.68
N SER A 682 3.46 1.95 -22.08
CA SER A 682 3.79 0.54 -22.34
C SER A 682 3.41 0.20 -23.78
N PRO A 683 3.13 -1.03 -24.19
CA PRO A 683 2.83 -1.34 -25.60
C PRO A 683 1.80 -0.43 -26.24
N ALA A 684 1.92 -0.22 -27.53
CA ALA A 684 1.41 0.78 -28.48
C ALA A 684 0.14 1.62 -28.18
N ALA A 685 -0.72 1.24 -27.27
CA ALA A 685 -1.96 1.96 -26.96
C ALA A 685 -2.15 2.28 -25.46
N ASN A 686 -1.11 2.14 -24.64
CA ASN A 686 -1.23 2.29 -23.20
C ASN A 686 -0.29 3.37 -22.67
N CYS A 687 -0.53 4.61 -23.03
CA CYS A 687 0.11 5.78 -22.44
C CYS A 687 -0.82 6.46 -21.45
N PHE A 688 -0.25 6.98 -20.37
CA PHE A 688 -0.97 7.63 -19.29
C PHE A 688 -0.34 8.98 -18.99
N TYR A 689 -1.15 10.04 -19.02
CA TYR A 689 -0.71 11.33 -18.50
C TYR A 689 -0.70 11.30 -16.97
N GLY A 690 0.30 11.92 -16.38
CA GLY A 690 0.34 12.13 -14.94
C GLY A 690 -0.71 13.13 -14.47
N THR A 691 -0.93 13.15 -13.17
CA THR A 691 -1.93 14.02 -12.54
C THR A 691 -1.56 15.50 -12.75
N ARG A 692 -2.49 16.27 -13.34
CA ARG A 692 -2.43 17.73 -13.49
C ARG A 692 -2.52 18.38 -12.10
N ARG A 693 -2.47 19.72 -12.04
CA ARG A 693 -2.60 20.43 -10.77
C ARG A 693 -3.92 20.11 -10.08
N VAL A 694 -3.85 19.58 -8.85
CA VAL A 694 -4.98 19.41 -7.96
C VAL A 694 -4.87 20.45 -6.86
N VAL A 695 -5.92 21.26 -6.69
CA VAL A 695 -6.03 22.24 -5.61
C VAL A 695 -7.23 21.88 -4.75
N THR A 696 -7.03 21.72 -3.44
CA THR A 696 -8.08 21.45 -2.46
C THR A 696 -8.03 22.52 -1.38
N ALA A 697 -9.18 23.08 -1.04
CA ALA A 697 -9.38 23.93 0.12
C ALA A 697 -10.21 23.18 1.16
N SER A 698 -9.81 23.22 2.41
CA SER A 698 -10.52 22.57 3.52
C SER A 698 -10.76 23.52 4.68
N ILE A 699 -11.84 23.25 5.40
CA ILE A 699 -12.16 23.82 6.70
C ILE A 699 -12.55 22.70 7.64
N ALA A 700 -11.82 22.54 8.71
CA ALA A 700 -12.05 21.55 9.75
C ALA A 700 -12.29 22.22 11.09
N ARG A 701 -13.17 21.62 11.91
CA ARG A 701 -13.37 21.97 13.31
C ARG A 701 -13.06 20.76 14.17
N LYS A 702 -12.13 20.94 15.09
CA LYS A 702 -11.80 19.97 16.15
C LYS A 702 -12.59 20.28 17.42
N PHE A 703 -12.90 19.30 18.23
CA PHE A 703 -13.66 19.44 19.49
C PHE A 703 -13.26 18.36 20.50
#